data_bf547feec59e89f417b4dc07788b7851
#
_entry.id   bf547feec59e89f417b4dc07788b7851
#
_cell.length_a   1.000
_cell.length_b   1.000
_cell.length_c   1.000
_cell.angle_alpha   90.00
_cell.angle_beta   90.00
_cell.angle_gamma   90.00
#
_symmetry.space_group_name_H-M   'P 1'
#
loop_
_entity.id
_entity.type
_entity.pdbx_description
1 polymer ?
#
loop_
_entity_poly.entity_id
_entity_poly.type
_entity_poly.pdbx_seq_one_letter_code
_entity_poly.pdbx_strand_id
1 'polypeptide(L)'
;MAEKKPVQQAVPTEAETDAHVDDLVNKALKALEEFEDFTQEQVDYIVAKCSVAGLDHHGILAEAAVNETGRGVFEDKAVKNLFACEYVTNNLRHLKTVGIINEDPLTGITEIAEPVGVVCGIVPTTNPTSTVIFKSLIALKTRNPIIFSFHPSAHESSKQAAIVIRDAAIAAGAPENCIQWLSIKSMYATNALMNHPGVATILATGGNAMVKAAYSCGKPALGVGAGNVPAYVEKTCVLPRAVNDIVLSKSFDNGMICASEQAAIVDQEIYSDFMKEIKRFHVYFVNKEEKAKLEKFMFGAEAYSDNVAQAKLNPNVVGKPAEWIAEQAGFKVPAETQIICAECKEVGPNEPLTREKLSPVLAILKAKSTDDGIAKAAAMVEFNGLGHSAAIHTEDHEISKKFGHACKAIRIIENAPSTFGGIGSVYNAFIPSLTLGCGSYGHNSVSNNVSAVNLINIKRIGRRNNNMQWVKLPPKVYFEKNSIRYLRDMKHMEKAMIVTDRSMVNLGYVEKIEDVIRRRRNHVDIELFFDVEPDPSIDTVREGVELMRKFEPDCIIALGGGSSMDAAKVMWLMYENPEVNFDDIKQKFMDIRKRAFKFPELGKKAKMICIPTTSGTGSEVTPFAVITDKKENKKYPLTDYALTPTIAIVDPEFVMSLPGAIAADTGIDVLTHAVEAYVSILASDFTDGWAKQAVKLVFEYLEESVKKGTPIAREKMHNAATIAGMAXXXXTH
;
A
#
# COMPACT_ATOMS: atom_id res chain seq x y z
N MET A 1 -51.37 -5.09 -51.04
CA MET A 1 -49.90 -4.96 -50.83
C MET A 1 -49.47 -6.08 -49.89
N ALA A 2 -48.65 -7.00 -50.38
CA ALA A 2 -48.16 -8.11 -49.54
C ALA A 2 -47.11 -7.59 -48.57
N GLU A 3 -47.37 -7.74 -47.27
CA GLU A 3 -46.39 -7.45 -46.25
C GLU A 3 -45.17 -8.35 -46.47
N LYS A 4 -44.00 -7.76 -46.78
CA LYS A 4 -42.74 -8.45 -46.79
C LYS A 4 -42.42 -8.88 -45.36
N LYS A 5 -42.47 -10.17 -45.07
CA LYS A 5 -41.94 -10.74 -43.82
C LYS A 5 -40.47 -10.32 -43.69
N PRO A 6 -40.04 -9.87 -42.51
CA PRO A 6 -38.61 -9.54 -42.33
C PRO A 6 -37.78 -10.80 -42.63
N VAL A 7 -36.74 -10.62 -43.44
CA VAL A 7 -35.75 -11.66 -43.71
C VAL A 7 -35.04 -11.96 -42.40
N GLN A 8 -35.26 -13.14 -41.85
CA GLN A 8 -34.45 -13.60 -40.70
C GLN A 8 -33.00 -13.74 -41.19
N GLN A 9 -32.16 -12.84 -40.76
CA GLN A 9 -30.74 -12.98 -40.99
C GLN A 9 -30.26 -14.28 -40.34
N ALA A 10 -29.57 -15.11 -41.10
CA ALA A 10 -29.00 -16.38 -40.58
C ALA A 10 -28.05 -16.04 -39.39
N VAL A 11 -28.14 -16.83 -38.35
CA VAL A 11 -27.21 -16.68 -37.20
C VAL A 11 -25.80 -17.07 -37.71
N PRO A 12 -24.81 -16.18 -37.58
CA PRO A 12 -23.47 -16.51 -38.06
C PRO A 12 -22.92 -17.77 -37.37
N THR A 13 -22.18 -18.55 -38.08
CA THR A 13 -21.48 -19.74 -37.57
C THR A 13 -20.35 -19.32 -36.62
N GLU A 14 -19.84 -20.26 -35.84
CA GLU A 14 -18.69 -19.99 -34.95
C GLU A 14 -17.47 -19.54 -35.78
N ALA A 15 -17.19 -20.21 -36.91
CA ALA A 15 -16.08 -19.86 -37.80
C ALA A 15 -16.22 -18.43 -38.39
N GLU A 16 -17.43 -18.04 -38.78
CA GLU A 16 -17.69 -16.67 -39.25
C GLU A 16 -17.52 -15.65 -38.12
N THR A 17 -17.91 -16.02 -36.89
CA THR A 17 -17.75 -15.19 -35.71
C THR A 17 -16.28 -15.00 -35.35
N ASP A 18 -15.50 -16.09 -35.38
CA ASP A 18 -14.06 -16.04 -35.08
C ASP A 18 -13.34 -15.16 -36.11
N ALA A 19 -13.65 -15.36 -37.41
CA ALA A 19 -13.07 -14.54 -38.49
C ALA A 19 -13.41 -13.05 -38.32
N HIS A 20 -14.62 -12.72 -37.86
CA HIS A 20 -15.02 -11.36 -37.57
C HIS A 20 -14.24 -10.77 -36.39
N VAL A 21 -14.03 -11.53 -35.31
CA VAL A 21 -13.24 -11.11 -34.15
C VAL A 21 -11.77 -10.91 -34.54
N ASP A 22 -11.21 -11.86 -35.34
CA ASP A 22 -9.84 -11.76 -35.84
C ASP A 22 -9.63 -10.46 -36.64
N ASP A 23 -10.55 -10.12 -37.53
CA ASP A 23 -10.50 -8.92 -38.36
C ASP A 23 -10.49 -7.65 -37.49
N LEU A 24 -11.41 -7.58 -36.50
CA LEU A 24 -11.46 -6.42 -35.57
C LEU A 24 -10.16 -6.29 -34.77
N VAL A 25 -9.64 -7.39 -34.23
CA VAL A 25 -8.44 -7.36 -33.41
C VAL A 25 -7.21 -6.99 -34.26
N ASN A 26 -7.09 -7.52 -35.48
CA ASN A 26 -5.99 -7.17 -36.37
C ASN A 26 -6.01 -5.69 -36.74
N LYS A 27 -7.19 -5.10 -36.99
CA LYS A 27 -7.35 -3.67 -37.23
C LYS A 27 -6.96 -2.84 -35.98
N ALA A 28 -7.34 -3.32 -34.80
CA ALA A 28 -6.99 -2.66 -33.54
C ALA A 28 -5.48 -2.70 -33.27
N LEU A 29 -4.82 -3.85 -33.56
CA LEU A 29 -3.38 -3.97 -33.42
C LEU A 29 -2.65 -2.96 -34.32
N LYS A 30 -3.14 -2.79 -35.58
CA LYS A 30 -2.59 -1.77 -36.49
C LYS A 30 -2.78 -0.36 -35.92
N ALA A 31 -3.98 -0.06 -35.37
CA ALA A 31 -4.23 1.24 -34.74
C ALA A 31 -3.33 1.45 -33.52
N LEU A 32 -2.99 0.40 -32.78
CA LEU A 32 -2.04 0.46 -31.66
C LEU A 32 -0.64 0.86 -32.13
N GLU A 33 -0.17 0.26 -33.26
CA GLU A 33 1.11 0.62 -33.88
C GLU A 33 1.10 2.10 -34.31
N GLU A 34 0.01 2.57 -34.90
CA GLU A 34 -0.12 3.96 -35.33
C GLU A 34 -0.10 4.93 -34.13
N PHE A 35 -0.62 4.51 -32.95
CA PHE A 35 -0.59 5.32 -31.72
C PHE A 35 0.81 5.44 -31.09
N GLU A 36 1.76 4.57 -31.47
CA GLU A 36 3.07 4.48 -30.78
C GLU A 36 3.78 5.84 -30.70
N ASP A 37 3.77 6.60 -31.81
CA ASP A 37 4.46 7.87 -31.93
C ASP A 37 3.66 9.10 -31.45
N PHE A 38 2.45 8.90 -30.92
CA PHE A 38 1.61 10.03 -30.49
C PHE A 38 2.19 10.70 -29.23
N THR A 39 2.23 12.04 -29.27
CA THR A 39 2.64 12.85 -28.09
C THR A 39 1.50 13.00 -27.10
N GLN A 40 1.83 13.44 -25.87
CA GLN A 40 0.83 13.75 -24.85
C GLN A 40 -0.17 14.79 -25.34
N GLU A 41 0.30 15.83 -26.06
CA GLU A 41 -0.53 16.93 -26.58
C GLU A 41 -1.53 16.43 -27.62
N GLN A 42 -1.10 15.54 -28.52
CA GLN A 42 -2.01 14.93 -29.52
C GLN A 42 -3.12 14.12 -28.84
N VAL A 43 -2.74 13.29 -27.88
CA VAL A 43 -3.67 12.46 -27.11
C VAL A 43 -4.67 13.34 -26.34
N ASP A 44 -4.17 14.40 -25.68
CA ASP A 44 -5.01 15.31 -24.90
C ASP A 44 -6.01 16.07 -25.82
N TYR A 45 -5.56 16.46 -27.00
CA TYR A 45 -6.42 17.10 -28.01
C TYR A 45 -7.54 16.18 -28.46
N ILE A 46 -7.20 14.91 -28.76
CA ILE A 46 -8.19 13.89 -29.16
C ILE A 46 -9.25 13.71 -28.05
N VAL A 47 -8.80 13.53 -26.80
CA VAL A 47 -9.71 13.33 -25.66
C VAL A 47 -10.63 14.54 -25.48
N ALA A 48 -10.08 15.77 -25.60
CA ALA A 48 -10.87 16.99 -25.48
C ALA A 48 -11.94 17.08 -26.58
N LYS A 49 -11.59 16.75 -27.84
CA LYS A 49 -12.56 16.78 -28.96
C LYS A 49 -13.64 15.73 -28.80
N CYS A 50 -13.28 14.54 -28.33
CA CYS A 50 -14.24 13.47 -28.02
C CYS A 50 -15.21 13.89 -26.91
N SER A 51 -14.69 14.54 -25.87
CA SER A 51 -15.51 15.05 -24.76
C SER A 51 -16.55 16.07 -25.29
N VAL A 52 -16.12 17.03 -26.12
CA VAL A 52 -17.03 18.02 -26.71
C VAL A 52 -18.09 17.36 -27.58
N ALA A 53 -17.71 16.40 -28.42
CA ALA A 53 -18.69 15.67 -29.25
C ALA A 53 -19.70 14.89 -28.40
N GLY A 54 -19.24 14.26 -27.31
CA GLY A 54 -20.14 13.59 -26.36
C GLY A 54 -21.09 14.57 -25.68
N LEU A 55 -20.60 15.76 -25.30
CA LEU A 55 -21.43 16.83 -24.73
C LEU A 55 -22.51 17.32 -25.71
N ASP A 56 -22.12 17.55 -26.96
CA ASP A 56 -23.06 18.00 -28.00
C ASP A 56 -24.17 16.97 -28.25
N HIS A 57 -23.92 15.70 -28.01
CA HIS A 57 -24.88 14.61 -28.27
C HIS A 57 -25.48 14.01 -27.00
N HIS A 58 -25.18 14.56 -25.80
CA HIS A 58 -25.55 13.92 -24.52
C HIS A 58 -27.07 13.63 -24.39
N GLY A 59 -27.91 14.56 -24.84
CA GLY A 59 -29.35 14.40 -24.80
C GLY A 59 -29.86 13.36 -25.80
N ILE A 60 -29.42 13.45 -27.07
CA ILE A 60 -29.81 12.51 -28.13
C ILE A 60 -29.45 11.08 -27.74
N LEU A 61 -28.26 10.90 -27.17
CA LEU A 61 -27.78 9.57 -26.70
C LEU A 61 -28.60 9.07 -25.50
N ALA A 62 -29.01 9.97 -24.60
CA ALA A 62 -29.89 9.63 -23.47
C ALA A 62 -31.25 9.15 -23.96
N GLU A 63 -31.86 9.89 -24.90
CA GLU A 63 -33.14 9.54 -25.51
C GLU A 63 -33.06 8.17 -26.21
N ALA A 64 -32.04 7.96 -27.00
CA ALA A 64 -31.79 6.67 -27.68
C ALA A 64 -31.71 5.50 -26.69
N ALA A 65 -30.99 5.70 -25.56
CA ALA A 65 -30.86 4.69 -24.55
C ALA A 65 -32.17 4.35 -23.83
N VAL A 66 -32.98 5.36 -23.48
CA VAL A 66 -34.32 5.14 -22.88
C VAL A 66 -35.22 4.43 -23.86
N ASN A 67 -35.31 4.92 -25.10
CA ASN A 67 -36.21 4.36 -26.13
C ASN A 67 -35.85 2.88 -26.44
N GLU A 68 -34.57 2.56 -26.54
CA GLU A 68 -34.13 1.17 -26.83
C GLU A 68 -34.34 0.23 -25.66
N THR A 69 -33.95 0.67 -24.44
CA THR A 69 -33.94 -0.23 -23.27
C THR A 69 -35.28 -0.24 -22.50
N GLY A 70 -36.06 0.81 -22.63
CA GLY A 70 -37.26 1.02 -21.80
C GLY A 70 -36.94 1.18 -20.32
N ARG A 71 -35.73 1.69 -20.01
CA ARG A 71 -35.21 1.75 -18.63
C ARG A 71 -34.66 3.14 -18.31
N GLY A 72 -34.90 3.56 -17.07
CA GLY A 72 -34.34 4.79 -16.53
C GLY A 72 -35.12 6.04 -16.88
N VAL A 73 -34.48 7.18 -16.71
CA VAL A 73 -35.07 8.53 -16.86
C VAL A 73 -34.20 9.32 -17.85
N PHE A 74 -34.81 9.95 -18.81
CA PHE A 74 -34.10 10.70 -19.87
C PHE A 74 -33.15 11.74 -19.30
N GLU A 75 -33.62 12.57 -18.38
CA GLU A 75 -32.85 13.67 -17.78
C GLU A 75 -31.61 13.12 -17.03
N ASP A 76 -31.82 12.03 -16.30
CA ASP A 76 -30.76 11.42 -15.51
C ASP A 76 -29.71 10.74 -16.40
N LYS A 77 -30.14 10.11 -17.50
CA LYS A 77 -29.17 9.53 -18.48
C LYS A 77 -28.39 10.65 -19.19
N ALA A 78 -29.03 11.79 -19.46
CA ALA A 78 -28.34 12.96 -20.01
C ALA A 78 -27.24 13.43 -19.02
N VAL A 79 -27.56 13.49 -17.70
CA VAL A 79 -26.58 13.83 -16.65
C VAL A 79 -25.45 12.81 -16.59
N LYS A 80 -25.73 11.51 -16.75
CA LYS A 80 -24.69 10.47 -16.80
C LYS A 80 -23.73 10.67 -17.98
N ASN A 81 -24.28 11.06 -19.15
CA ASN A 81 -23.46 11.35 -20.33
C ASN A 81 -22.59 12.60 -20.09
N LEU A 82 -23.17 13.67 -19.52
CA LEU A 82 -22.42 14.88 -19.11
C LEU A 82 -21.28 14.52 -18.14
N PHE A 83 -21.58 13.72 -17.12
CA PHE A 83 -20.58 13.26 -16.16
C PHE A 83 -19.42 12.54 -16.86
N ALA A 84 -19.73 11.60 -17.78
CA ALA A 84 -18.71 10.87 -18.52
C ALA A 84 -17.83 11.79 -19.38
N CYS A 85 -18.40 12.88 -19.91
CA CYS A 85 -17.65 13.85 -20.71
C CYS A 85 -16.87 14.83 -19.83
N GLU A 86 -17.55 15.59 -18.96
CA GLU A 86 -16.93 16.71 -18.22
C GLU A 86 -16.05 16.25 -17.07
N TYR A 87 -16.62 15.48 -16.12
CA TYR A 87 -15.89 15.11 -14.89
C TYR A 87 -14.71 14.20 -15.20
N VAL A 88 -14.93 13.23 -16.09
CA VAL A 88 -13.87 12.29 -16.48
C VAL A 88 -12.75 13.05 -17.23
N THR A 89 -13.08 13.86 -18.24
CA THR A 89 -12.08 14.61 -19.01
C THR A 89 -11.32 15.60 -18.12
N ASN A 90 -12.02 16.28 -17.21
CA ASN A 90 -11.39 17.21 -16.28
C ASN A 90 -10.34 16.50 -15.39
N ASN A 91 -10.64 15.28 -14.94
CA ASN A 91 -9.68 14.45 -14.20
C ASN A 91 -8.51 14.01 -15.10
N LEU A 92 -8.80 13.62 -16.35
CA LEU A 92 -7.78 13.15 -17.30
C LEU A 92 -6.83 14.26 -17.75
N ARG A 93 -7.27 15.52 -17.75
CA ARG A 93 -6.53 16.68 -18.29
C ARG A 93 -5.10 16.79 -17.74
N HIS A 94 -4.92 16.48 -16.45
CA HIS A 94 -3.66 16.64 -15.76
C HIS A 94 -2.83 15.35 -15.65
N LEU A 95 -3.35 14.24 -16.18
CA LEU A 95 -2.64 12.97 -16.14
C LEU A 95 -1.64 12.86 -17.30
N LYS A 96 -0.39 12.55 -16.96
CA LYS A 96 0.61 12.16 -17.94
C LYS A 96 0.45 10.66 -18.22
N THR A 97 0.25 10.31 -19.48
CA THR A 97 0.02 8.92 -19.91
C THR A 97 0.89 8.52 -21.10
N VAL A 98 1.77 9.43 -21.53
CA VAL A 98 2.64 9.22 -22.71
C VAL A 98 4.07 9.61 -22.34
N GLY A 99 5.02 8.75 -22.69
CA GLY A 99 6.44 9.03 -22.50
C GLY A 99 6.83 9.06 -21.03
N ILE A 100 7.76 9.91 -20.65
CA ILE A 100 8.22 10.04 -19.26
C ILE A 100 7.14 10.71 -18.42
N ILE A 101 6.58 9.97 -17.50
CA ILE A 101 5.50 10.45 -16.61
C ILE A 101 6.02 10.90 -15.25
N ASN A 102 7.20 10.42 -14.85
CA ASN A 102 7.82 10.78 -13.58
C ASN A 102 9.34 10.60 -13.69
N GLU A 103 10.09 11.52 -13.12
CA GLU A 103 11.54 11.41 -13.00
C GLU A 103 11.94 11.90 -11.61
N ASP A 104 12.45 10.99 -10.80
CA ASP A 104 12.85 11.27 -9.42
C ASP A 104 14.38 11.20 -9.31
N PRO A 105 15.07 12.34 -9.29
CA PRO A 105 16.53 12.33 -9.16
C PRO A 105 17.04 11.82 -7.81
N LEU A 106 16.22 11.85 -6.75
CA LEU A 106 16.62 11.37 -5.41
C LEU A 106 16.70 9.84 -5.36
N THR A 107 15.72 9.15 -5.96
CA THR A 107 15.73 7.69 -6.02
C THR A 107 16.42 7.16 -7.27
N GLY A 108 16.65 8.01 -8.27
CA GLY A 108 17.24 7.61 -9.54
C GLY A 108 16.27 6.78 -10.40
N ILE A 109 14.96 6.96 -10.20
CA ILE A 109 13.94 6.22 -10.95
C ILE A 109 13.27 7.16 -11.97
N THR A 110 13.24 6.71 -13.23
CA THR A 110 12.46 7.35 -14.30
C THR A 110 11.33 6.39 -14.69
N GLU A 111 10.09 6.88 -14.71
CA GLU A 111 8.90 6.09 -15.09
C GLU A 111 8.41 6.53 -16.48
N ILE A 112 8.18 5.54 -17.33
CA ILE A 112 7.72 5.73 -18.73
C ILE A 112 6.38 5.01 -18.88
N ALA A 113 5.37 5.71 -19.36
CA ALA A 113 4.04 5.15 -19.63
C ALA A 113 3.97 4.55 -21.04
N GLU A 114 3.48 3.32 -21.10
CA GLU A 114 3.23 2.60 -22.36
C GLU A 114 1.79 2.10 -22.36
N PRO A 115 1.12 2.02 -23.52
CA PRO A 115 -0.21 1.43 -23.58
C PRO A 115 -0.20 -0.04 -23.12
N VAL A 116 -1.32 -0.52 -22.55
CA VAL A 116 -1.46 -1.95 -22.23
C VAL A 116 -1.67 -2.79 -23.50
N GLY A 117 -2.27 -2.20 -24.55
CA GLY A 117 -2.60 -2.88 -25.80
C GLY A 117 -4.09 -2.80 -26.11
N VAL A 118 -4.58 -3.71 -26.96
CA VAL A 118 -6.00 -3.72 -27.37
C VAL A 118 -6.89 -4.05 -26.16
N VAL A 119 -7.88 -3.20 -25.93
CA VAL A 119 -8.82 -3.32 -24.79
C VAL A 119 -10.16 -3.90 -25.26
N CYS A 120 -10.67 -4.92 -24.56
CA CYS A 120 -12.03 -5.41 -24.75
C CYS A 120 -12.96 -4.66 -23.76
N GLY A 121 -13.88 -3.87 -24.26
CA GLY A 121 -14.82 -3.06 -23.44
C GLY A 121 -16.21 -3.69 -23.38
N ILE A 122 -16.61 -4.26 -22.24
CA ILE A 122 -17.94 -4.84 -22.05
C ILE A 122 -18.87 -3.77 -21.45
N VAL A 123 -20.00 -3.53 -22.10
CA VAL A 123 -20.95 -2.43 -21.79
C VAL A 123 -22.27 -2.98 -21.27
N PRO A 124 -22.78 -2.47 -20.13
CA PRO A 124 -24.05 -2.95 -19.56
C PRO A 124 -25.26 -2.29 -20.19
N THR A 125 -26.45 -2.84 -19.95
CA THR A 125 -27.72 -2.21 -20.35
C THR A 125 -28.14 -1.03 -19.48
N THR A 126 -27.61 -0.92 -18.25
CA THR A 126 -27.99 0.12 -17.29
C THR A 126 -27.45 1.50 -17.66
N ASN A 127 -26.23 1.55 -18.19
CA ASN A 127 -25.53 2.80 -18.51
C ASN A 127 -24.84 2.69 -19.88
N PRO A 128 -25.61 2.39 -20.97
CA PRO A 128 -24.98 2.00 -22.22
C PRO A 128 -24.14 3.12 -22.85
N THR A 129 -24.69 4.31 -23.01
CA THR A 129 -24.02 5.42 -23.70
C THR A 129 -22.89 6.02 -22.85
N SER A 130 -23.17 6.32 -21.58
CA SER A 130 -22.16 6.93 -20.70
C SER A 130 -20.96 5.99 -20.46
N THR A 131 -21.17 4.67 -20.39
CA THR A 131 -20.08 3.70 -20.24
C THR A 131 -19.19 3.66 -21.51
N VAL A 132 -19.80 3.73 -22.69
CA VAL A 132 -19.06 3.80 -23.96
C VAL A 132 -18.21 5.07 -23.99
N ILE A 133 -18.79 6.23 -23.70
CA ILE A 133 -18.08 7.51 -23.65
C ILE A 133 -16.88 7.39 -22.69
N PHE A 134 -17.14 7.00 -21.43
CA PHE A 134 -16.15 6.86 -20.38
C PHE A 134 -14.98 5.95 -20.81
N LYS A 135 -15.31 4.73 -21.28
CA LYS A 135 -14.25 3.75 -21.64
C LYS A 135 -13.45 4.21 -22.85
N SER A 136 -14.11 4.85 -23.83
CA SER A 136 -13.41 5.42 -24.98
C SER A 136 -12.41 6.50 -24.56
N LEU A 137 -12.83 7.42 -23.68
CA LEU A 137 -11.94 8.52 -23.23
C LEU A 137 -10.72 8.01 -22.49
N ILE A 138 -10.86 7.02 -21.57
CA ILE A 138 -9.71 6.50 -20.83
C ILE A 138 -8.80 5.64 -21.73
N ALA A 139 -9.37 4.94 -22.70
CA ALA A 139 -8.61 4.13 -23.66
C ALA A 139 -7.79 5.05 -24.60
N LEU A 140 -8.42 6.06 -25.19
CA LEU A 140 -7.75 7.04 -26.06
C LEU A 140 -6.68 7.81 -25.30
N LYS A 141 -6.96 8.24 -24.05
CA LYS A 141 -5.99 8.94 -23.20
C LYS A 141 -4.68 8.16 -23.02
N THR A 142 -4.76 6.83 -23.13
CA THR A 142 -3.62 5.92 -22.89
C THR A 142 -3.15 5.22 -24.17
N ARG A 143 -3.59 5.71 -25.34
CA ARG A 143 -3.19 5.19 -26.65
C ARG A 143 -3.57 3.71 -26.86
N ASN A 144 -4.67 3.28 -26.24
CA ASN A 144 -5.17 1.90 -26.35
C ASN A 144 -6.36 1.85 -27.31
N PRO A 145 -6.31 1.09 -28.40
CA PRO A 145 -7.52 0.83 -29.18
C PRO A 145 -8.50 0.01 -28.34
N ILE A 146 -9.80 0.26 -28.52
CA ILE A 146 -10.84 -0.44 -27.77
C ILE A 146 -11.86 -1.08 -28.71
N ILE A 147 -12.21 -2.34 -28.42
CA ILE A 147 -13.25 -3.09 -29.14
C ILE A 147 -14.37 -3.38 -28.12
N PHE A 148 -15.56 -2.86 -28.41
CA PHE A 148 -16.69 -3.00 -27.51
C PHE A 148 -17.53 -4.26 -27.78
N SER A 149 -18.01 -4.88 -26.71
CA SER A 149 -19.11 -5.83 -26.72
C SER A 149 -20.29 -5.18 -26.00
N PHE A 150 -21.33 -4.85 -26.72
CA PHE A 150 -22.53 -4.18 -26.19
C PHE A 150 -23.56 -5.20 -25.70
N HIS A 151 -24.30 -4.85 -24.65
CA HIS A 151 -25.42 -5.68 -24.21
C HIS A 151 -26.47 -5.74 -25.33
N PRO A 152 -27.04 -6.93 -25.67
CA PRO A 152 -27.99 -7.04 -26.78
C PRO A 152 -29.20 -6.09 -26.73
N SER A 153 -29.73 -5.78 -25.53
CA SER A 153 -30.85 -4.87 -25.34
C SER A 153 -30.51 -3.38 -25.31
N ALA A 154 -29.24 -3.05 -25.55
CA ALA A 154 -28.74 -1.66 -25.59
C ALA A 154 -27.68 -1.50 -26.68
N HIS A 155 -27.78 -2.31 -27.72
CA HIS A 155 -26.77 -2.40 -28.77
C HIS A 155 -26.74 -1.13 -29.63
N GLU A 156 -27.91 -0.64 -30.06
CA GLU A 156 -27.97 0.47 -31.02
C GLU A 156 -27.60 1.80 -30.33
N SER A 157 -28.10 2.05 -29.11
CA SER A 157 -27.72 3.24 -28.36
C SER A 157 -26.24 3.26 -28.01
N SER A 158 -25.66 2.11 -27.58
CA SER A 158 -24.22 1.97 -27.35
C SER A 158 -23.42 2.23 -28.62
N LYS A 159 -23.87 1.67 -29.77
CA LYS A 159 -23.24 1.86 -31.07
C LYS A 159 -23.26 3.34 -31.47
N GLN A 160 -24.39 4.04 -31.27
CA GLN A 160 -24.50 5.47 -31.56
C GLN A 160 -23.46 6.27 -30.76
N ALA A 161 -23.33 5.98 -29.47
CA ALA A 161 -22.33 6.64 -28.62
C ALA A 161 -20.89 6.34 -29.13
N ALA A 162 -20.63 5.09 -29.51
CA ALA A 162 -19.30 4.70 -30.05
C ALA A 162 -19.01 5.44 -31.36
N ILE A 163 -19.99 5.59 -32.25
CA ILE A 163 -19.84 6.33 -33.52
C ILE A 163 -19.49 7.81 -33.24
N VAL A 164 -20.23 8.48 -32.34
CA VAL A 164 -20.00 9.87 -32.00
C VAL A 164 -18.55 10.08 -31.52
N ILE A 165 -18.10 9.24 -30.60
CA ILE A 165 -16.75 9.39 -30.04
C ILE A 165 -15.67 8.98 -31.04
N ARG A 166 -15.88 7.86 -31.79
CA ARG A 166 -14.95 7.42 -32.84
C ARG A 166 -14.74 8.49 -33.90
N ASP A 167 -15.84 9.04 -34.42
CA ASP A 167 -15.77 10.01 -35.53
C ASP A 167 -15.08 11.30 -35.07
N ALA A 168 -15.34 11.74 -33.84
CA ALA A 168 -14.63 12.88 -33.23
C ALA A 168 -13.14 12.58 -33.03
N ALA A 169 -12.80 11.35 -32.60
CA ALA A 169 -11.41 10.94 -32.40
C ALA A 169 -10.65 10.96 -33.75
N ILE A 170 -11.23 10.35 -34.79
CA ILE A 170 -10.64 10.32 -36.14
C ILE A 170 -10.48 11.75 -36.69
N ALA A 171 -11.50 12.58 -36.58
CA ALA A 171 -11.45 13.98 -37.00
C ALA A 171 -10.36 14.79 -36.25
N ALA A 172 -10.02 14.38 -35.03
CA ALA A 172 -8.96 14.96 -34.23
C ALA A 172 -7.57 14.33 -34.50
N GLY A 173 -7.49 13.35 -35.40
CA GLY A 173 -6.24 12.72 -35.83
C GLY A 173 -5.94 11.34 -35.26
N ALA A 174 -6.88 10.73 -34.53
CA ALA A 174 -6.70 9.35 -34.02
C ALA A 174 -6.73 8.32 -35.19
N PRO A 175 -6.10 7.16 -35.03
CA PRO A 175 -6.17 6.08 -36.01
C PRO A 175 -7.62 5.62 -36.27
N GLU A 176 -7.93 5.26 -37.54
CA GLU A 176 -9.28 4.87 -37.97
C GLU A 176 -9.94 3.77 -37.11
N ASN A 177 -9.18 2.82 -36.66
CA ASN A 177 -9.71 1.66 -35.94
C ASN A 177 -9.45 1.74 -34.42
N CYS A 178 -9.31 2.95 -33.90
CA CYS A 178 -9.06 3.19 -32.45
C CYS A 178 -10.26 2.79 -31.58
N ILE A 179 -11.50 2.88 -32.13
CA ILE A 179 -12.74 2.47 -31.45
C ILE A 179 -13.53 1.58 -32.40
N GLN A 180 -13.80 0.34 -31.99
CA GLN A 180 -14.55 -0.64 -32.77
C GLN A 180 -15.57 -1.35 -31.87
N TRP A 181 -16.43 -2.17 -32.45
CA TRP A 181 -17.43 -2.96 -31.71
C TRP A 181 -17.82 -4.24 -32.46
N LEU A 182 -18.27 -5.24 -31.70
CA LEU A 182 -18.82 -6.47 -32.26
C LEU A 182 -20.17 -6.14 -32.91
N SER A 183 -20.33 -6.48 -34.19
CA SER A 183 -21.63 -6.39 -34.88
C SER A 183 -22.50 -7.63 -34.59
N ILE A 184 -21.87 -8.74 -34.20
CA ILE A 184 -22.55 -10.01 -33.90
C ILE A 184 -22.99 -10.03 -32.44
N LYS A 185 -24.32 -10.01 -32.21
CA LYS A 185 -24.96 -9.92 -30.90
C LYS A 185 -25.05 -11.28 -30.21
N SER A 186 -23.90 -11.90 -29.87
CA SER A 186 -23.91 -13.23 -29.23
C SER A 186 -22.92 -13.36 -28.08
N MET A 187 -23.23 -14.24 -27.13
CA MET A 187 -22.30 -14.56 -26.02
C MET A 187 -21.04 -15.25 -26.56
N TYR A 188 -21.16 -16.02 -27.63
CA TYR A 188 -19.98 -16.65 -28.27
C TYR A 188 -19.01 -15.56 -28.74
N ALA A 189 -19.51 -14.55 -29.50
CA ALA A 189 -18.67 -13.47 -30.02
C ALA A 189 -17.98 -12.70 -28.87
N THR A 190 -18.70 -12.44 -27.76
CA THR A 190 -18.13 -11.79 -26.58
C THR A 190 -17.00 -12.63 -25.99
N ASN A 191 -17.23 -13.94 -25.83
CA ASN A 191 -16.23 -14.85 -25.28
C ASN A 191 -15.02 -15.00 -26.23
N ALA A 192 -15.25 -15.08 -27.54
CA ALA A 192 -14.19 -15.15 -28.55
C ALA A 192 -13.30 -13.88 -28.44
N LEU A 193 -13.91 -12.69 -28.35
CA LEU A 193 -13.17 -11.45 -28.20
C LEU A 193 -12.35 -11.41 -26.89
N MET A 194 -12.98 -11.77 -25.74
CA MET A 194 -12.28 -11.78 -24.45
C MET A 194 -11.08 -12.72 -24.44
N ASN A 195 -11.19 -13.87 -25.13
CA ASN A 195 -10.14 -14.88 -25.15
C ASN A 195 -9.11 -14.68 -26.27
N HIS A 196 -9.36 -13.78 -27.23
CA HIS A 196 -8.51 -13.60 -28.40
C HIS A 196 -7.08 -13.18 -28.00
N PRO A 197 -6.02 -13.84 -28.47
CA PRO A 197 -4.65 -13.57 -28.02
C PRO A 197 -4.17 -12.12 -28.24
N GLY A 198 -4.70 -11.42 -29.23
CA GLY A 198 -4.37 -10.02 -29.50
C GLY A 198 -5.02 -9.01 -28.55
N VAL A 199 -5.97 -9.43 -27.71
CA VAL A 199 -6.60 -8.59 -26.68
C VAL A 199 -5.72 -8.63 -25.42
N ALA A 200 -5.32 -7.45 -24.92
CA ALA A 200 -4.39 -7.31 -23.80
C ALA A 200 -5.10 -7.25 -22.44
N THR A 201 -6.27 -6.58 -22.36
CA THR A 201 -6.98 -6.41 -21.11
C THR A 201 -8.48 -6.26 -21.34
N ILE A 202 -9.27 -6.56 -20.31
CA ILE A 202 -10.74 -6.54 -20.37
C ILE A 202 -11.26 -5.49 -19.37
N LEU A 203 -12.08 -4.53 -19.85
CA LEU A 203 -12.84 -3.59 -19.02
C LEU A 203 -14.28 -4.10 -18.92
N ALA A 204 -14.61 -4.84 -17.86
CA ALA A 204 -15.90 -5.51 -17.73
C ALA A 204 -16.85 -4.75 -16.80
N THR A 205 -17.89 -4.14 -17.37
CA THR A 205 -19.01 -3.58 -16.59
C THR A 205 -20.27 -4.38 -16.93
N GLY A 206 -20.76 -5.16 -15.97
CA GLY A 206 -21.91 -6.05 -16.23
C GLY A 206 -22.27 -6.87 -15.00
N GLY A 207 -23.22 -7.79 -15.17
CA GLY A 207 -23.61 -8.68 -14.07
C GLY A 207 -22.48 -9.62 -13.63
N ASN A 208 -22.61 -10.18 -12.42
CA ASN A 208 -21.59 -11.03 -11.80
C ASN A 208 -21.09 -12.17 -12.70
N ALA A 209 -21.98 -12.79 -13.49
CA ALA A 209 -21.60 -13.88 -14.40
C ALA A 209 -20.64 -13.40 -15.49
N MET A 210 -20.89 -12.22 -16.06
CA MET A 210 -20.03 -11.64 -17.09
C MET A 210 -18.68 -11.21 -16.52
N VAL A 211 -18.68 -10.61 -15.33
CA VAL A 211 -17.44 -10.21 -14.64
C VAL A 211 -16.60 -11.46 -14.30
N LYS A 212 -17.26 -12.52 -13.82
CA LYS A 212 -16.60 -13.80 -13.56
C LYS A 212 -15.97 -14.38 -14.83
N ALA A 213 -16.71 -14.36 -15.96
CA ALA A 213 -16.20 -14.81 -17.25
C ALA A 213 -14.94 -14.01 -17.65
N ALA A 214 -14.98 -12.69 -17.52
CA ALA A 214 -13.83 -11.82 -17.83
C ALA A 214 -12.60 -12.19 -17.02
N TYR A 215 -12.76 -12.42 -15.71
CA TYR A 215 -11.63 -12.82 -14.84
C TYR A 215 -11.14 -14.25 -15.11
N SER A 216 -11.98 -15.09 -15.74
CA SER A 216 -11.64 -16.48 -16.03
C SER A 216 -10.90 -16.67 -17.36
N CYS A 217 -10.73 -15.61 -18.16
CA CYS A 217 -10.04 -15.65 -19.45
C CYS A 217 -8.52 -15.76 -19.36
N GLY A 218 -7.95 -15.69 -18.16
CA GLY A 218 -6.50 -15.72 -17.96
C GLY A 218 -5.79 -14.43 -18.38
N LYS A 219 -6.53 -13.33 -18.54
CA LYS A 219 -6.01 -12.01 -18.91
C LYS A 219 -6.26 -10.99 -17.80
N PRO A 220 -5.47 -9.91 -17.76
CA PRO A 220 -5.80 -8.80 -16.88
C PRO A 220 -7.22 -8.32 -17.16
N ALA A 221 -8.04 -8.24 -16.13
CA ALA A 221 -9.41 -7.77 -16.24
C ALA A 221 -9.70 -6.75 -15.12
N LEU A 222 -10.40 -5.69 -15.48
CA LEU A 222 -10.86 -4.63 -14.58
C LEU A 222 -12.38 -4.70 -14.58
N GLY A 223 -12.94 -5.31 -13.56
CA GLY A 223 -14.39 -5.55 -13.49
C GLY A 223 -15.04 -4.87 -12.29
N VAL A 224 -16.36 -4.76 -12.34
CA VAL A 224 -17.17 -4.28 -11.23
C VAL A 224 -18.28 -5.31 -10.94
N GLY A 225 -18.42 -5.67 -9.68
CA GLY A 225 -19.46 -6.59 -9.20
C GLY A 225 -20.75 -5.88 -8.82
N ALA A 226 -21.70 -6.65 -8.29
CA ALA A 226 -22.96 -6.12 -7.76
C ALA A 226 -22.72 -5.23 -6.53
N GLY A 227 -23.56 -4.21 -6.35
CA GLY A 227 -23.47 -3.31 -5.21
C GLY A 227 -24.70 -3.40 -4.30
N ASN A 228 -24.56 -3.87 -3.07
CA ASN A 228 -25.66 -3.88 -2.09
C ASN A 228 -25.38 -2.83 -1.00
N VAL A 229 -25.63 -1.57 -1.36
CA VAL A 229 -25.17 -0.40 -0.58
C VAL A 229 -26.10 -0.11 0.59
N PRO A 230 -25.63 -0.22 1.86
CA PRO A 230 -26.34 0.32 3.02
C PRO A 230 -26.08 1.82 3.13
N ALA A 231 -27.09 2.58 3.59
CA ALA A 231 -26.94 3.97 4.07
C ALA A 231 -27.25 3.98 5.57
N TYR A 232 -26.23 4.09 6.40
CA TYR A 232 -26.43 4.18 7.85
C TYR A 232 -26.67 5.65 8.24
N VAL A 233 -27.82 5.92 8.82
CA VAL A 233 -28.24 7.25 9.28
C VAL A 233 -28.08 7.28 10.80
N GLU A 234 -26.91 7.75 11.22
CA GLU A 234 -26.49 7.80 12.63
C GLU A 234 -27.13 9.03 13.30
N LYS A 235 -27.43 8.95 14.57
CA LYS A 235 -28.22 9.95 15.33
C LYS A 235 -27.66 11.38 15.33
N THR A 236 -26.34 11.55 15.12
CA THR A 236 -25.74 12.90 15.09
C THR A 236 -25.87 13.58 13.73
N CYS A 237 -26.37 12.87 12.70
CA CYS A 237 -26.46 13.40 11.34
C CYS A 237 -27.33 14.64 11.23
N VAL A 238 -27.09 15.44 10.18
CA VAL A 238 -28.02 16.51 9.78
C VAL A 238 -29.18 15.84 9.03
N LEU A 239 -30.23 15.47 9.75
CA LEU A 239 -31.30 14.58 9.27
C LEU A 239 -31.94 15.03 7.95
N PRO A 240 -32.34 16.30 7.75
CA PRO A 240 -32.94 16.71 6.45
C PRO A 240 -31.95 16.50 5.28
N ARG A 241 -30.65 16.74 5.48
CA ARG A 241 -29.62 16.49 4.46
C ARG A 241 -29.52 15.00 4.15
N ALA A 242 -29.43 14.16 5.19
CA ALA A 242 -29.31 12.71 5.05
C ALA A 242 -30.49 12.12 4.26
N VAL A 243 -31.72 12.55 4.59
CA VAL A 243 -32.94 12.09 3.89
C VAL A 243 -32.93 12.57 2.43
N ASN A 244 -32.60 13.83 2.19
CA ASN A 244 -32.52 14.38 0.83
C ASN A 244 -31.49 13.60 -0.01
N ASP A 245 -30.32 13.35 0.54
CA ASP A 245 -29.23 12.62 -0.14
C ASP A 245 -29.66 11.20 -0.54
N ILE A 246 -30.30 10.48 0.40
CA ILE A 246 -30.81 9.13 0.14
C ILE A 246 -31.90 9.14 -0.95
N VAL A 247 -32.84 10.08 -0.86
CA VAL A 247 -33.92 10.17 -1.85
C VAL A 247 -33.38 10.53 -3.23
N LEU A 248 -32.53 11.56 -3.31
CA LEU A 248 -31.87 11.98 -4.55
C LEU A 248 -31.10 10.82 -5.20
N SER A 249 -30.33 10.11 -4.40
CA SER A 249 -29.51 9.00 -4.87
C SER A 249 -30.37 7.81 -5.33
N LYS A 250 -31.40 7.48 -4.57
CA LYS A 250 -32.26 6.30 -4.83
C LYS A 250 -33.21 6.51 -6.01
N SER A 251 -33.70 7.73 -6.22
CA SER A 251 -34.59 8.03 -7.34
C SER A 251 -33.83 8.22 -8.67
N PHE A 252 -32.56 8.61 -8.63
CA PHE A 252 -31.75 8.93 -9.80
C PHE A 252 -31.73 7.75 -10.79
N ASP A 253 -32.18 8.00 -12.00
CA ASP A 253 -32.26 7.02 -13.09
C ASP A 253 -33.00 5.74 -12.66
N ASN A 254 -34.05 5.89 -11.85
CA ASN A 254 -34.83 4.79 -11.26
C ASN A 254 -33.92 3.79 -10.52
N GLY A 255 -32.92 4.28 -9.78
CA GLY A 255 -32.05 3.47 -8.91
C GLY A 255 -31.11 2.53 -9.65
N MET A 256 -30.78 2.83 -10.89
CA MET A 256 -29.97 1.91 -11.72
C MET A 256 -28.46 1.99 -11.51
N ILE A 257 -27.95 2.99 -10.82
CA ILE A 257 -26.50 3.00 -10.53
C ILE A 257 -26.20 2.00 -9.42
N CYS A 258 -25.17 1.16 -9.62
CA CYS A 258 -24.79 0.11 -8.67
C CYS A 258 -24.36 0.66 -7.29
N ALA A 259 -24.02 1.95 -7.19
CA ALA A 259 -23.72 2.62 -5.93
C ALA A 259 -24.95 3.18 -5.24
N SER A 260 -26.17 3.04 -5.82
CA SER A 260 -27.42 3.52 -5.22
C SER A 260 -27.77 2.74 -3.95
N GLU A 261 -28.24 3.44 -2.93
CA GLU A 261 -28.62 2.87 -1.64
C GLU A 261 -29.68 1.77 -1.79
N GLN A 262 -29.47 0.62 -1.18
CA GLN A 262 -30.43 -0.48 -1.18
C GLN A 262 -31.25 -0.51 0.12
N ALA A 263 -30.70 0.06 1.19
CA ALA A 263 -31.42 0.22 2.45
C ALA A 263 -30.94 1.47 3.21
N ALA A 264 -31.84 2.10 3.92
CA ALA A 264 -31.54 3.10 4.96
C ALA A 264 -31.65 2.39 6.31
N ILE A 265 -30.54 2.39 7.07
CA ILE A 265 -30.45 1.83 8.41
C ILE A 265 -30.43 3.03 9.36
N VAL A 266 -31.47 3.20 10.17
CA VAL A 266 -31.72 4.44 10.92
C VAL A 266 -31.68 4.18 12.42
N ASP A 267 -30.91 4.98 13.16
CA ASP A 267 -30.85 4.88 14.63
C ASP A 267 -32.24 5.11 15.24
N GLN A 268 -32.57 4.27 16.22
CA GLN A 268 -33.88 4.32 16.86
C GLN A 268 -34.23 5.68 17.48
N GLU A 269 -33.22 6.44 17.91
CA GLU A 269 -33.39 7.74 18.55
C GLU A 269 -33.97 8.78 17.58
N ILE A 270 -33.64 8.67 16.28
CA ILE A 270 -34.09 9.59 15.23
C ILE A 270 -35.06 8.92 14.25
N TYR A 271 -35.42 7.67 14.46
CA TYR A 271 -36.25 6.88 13.52
C TYR A 271 -37.59 7.56 13.21
N SER A 272 -38.28 8.01 14.26
CA SER A 272 -39.61 8.67 14.10
C SER A 272 -39.48 9.95 13.23
N ASP A 273 -38.42 10.72 13.44
CA ASP A 273 -38.21 11.97 12.71
C ASP A 273 -37.73 11.68 11.27
N PHE A 274 -36.93 10.66 11.08
CA PHE A 274 -36.56 10.15 9.74
C PHE A 274 -37.83 9.80 8.95
N MET A 275 -38.76 9.04 9.57
CA MET A 275 -39.99 8.61 8.94
C MET A 275 -40.94 9.80 8.60
N LYS A 276 -40.91 10.86 9.40
CA LYS A 276 -41.64 12.10 9.08
C LYS A 276 -40.99 12.84 7.92
N GLU A 277 -39.65 12.96 7.98
CA GLU A 277 -38.91 13.75 6.98
C GLU A 277 -38.97 13.08 5.58
N ILE A 278 -38.76 11.75 5.50
CA ILE A 278 -38.76 11.06 4.20
C ILE A 278 -40.17 11.12 3.52
N LYS A 279 -41.26 11.17 4.32
CA LYS A 279 -42.61 11.29 3.80
C LYS A 279 -42.92 12.68 3.16
N ARG A 280 -42.01 13.65 3.31
CA ARG A 280 -42.13 14.95 2.62
C ARG A 280 -41.79 14.83 1.13
N PHE A 281 -41.10 13.73 0.76
CA PHE A 281 -40.79 13.41 -0.63
C PHE A 281 -41.87 12.45 -1.19
N HIS A 282 -41.88 12.24 -2.48
CA HIS A 282 -42.84 11.35 -3.14
C HIS A 282 -42.46 9.86 -2.92
N VAL A 283 -42.59 9.39 -1.68
CA VAL A 283 -42.32 8.00 -1.31
C VAL A 283 -43.59 7.28 -0.88
N TYR A 284 -43.69 6.01 -1.18
CA TYR A 284 -44.83 5.15 -0.81
C TYR A 284 -44.36 4.03 0.11
N PHE A 285 -44.96 3.88 1.28
CA PHE A 285 -44.66 2.83 2.23
C PHE A 285 -45.61 1.65 2.06
N VAL A 286 -45.06 0.49 1.63
CA VAL A 286 -45.89 -0.71 1.44
C VAL A 286 -46.33 -1.29 2.80
N ASN A 287 -47.55 -1.78 2.84
CA ASN A 287 -48.07 -2.56 3.96
C ASN A 287 -47.56 -4.02 3.86
N LYS A 288 -47.90 -4.87 4.84
CA LYS A 288 -47.42 -6.25 4.93
C LYS A 288 -47.80 -7.10 3.70
N GLU A 289 -49.01 -6.94 3.19
CA GLU A 289 -49.50 -7.69 2.02
C GLU A 289 -48.79 -7.23 0.75
N GLU A 290 -48.69 -5.93 0.56
CA GLU A 290 -48.02 -5.31 -0.59
C GLU A 290 -46.54 -5.67 -0.60
N LYS A 291 -45.89 -5.69 0.58
CA LYS A 291 -44.47 -6.11 0.73
C LYS A 291 -44.29 -7.55 0.22
N ALA A 292 -45.14 -8.48 0.66
CA ALA A 292 -45.05 -9.89 0.23
C ALA A 292 -45.26 -10.04 -1.30
N LYS A 293 -46.17 -9.25 -1.89
CA LYS A 293 -46.36 -9.21 -3.35
C LYS A 293 -45.12 -8.69 -4.07
N LEU A 294 -44.54 -7.62 -3.53
CA LEU A 294 -43.33 -6.99 -4.07
C LEU A 294 -42.16 -7.94 -4.04
N GLU A 295 -41.91 -8.60 -2.90
CA GLU A 295 -40.82 -9.59 -2.71
C GLU A 295 -40.96 -10.74 -3.72
N LYS A 296 -42.16 -11.29 -3.86
CA LYS A 296 -42.42 -12.38 -4.82
C LYS A 296 -42.22 -11.92 -6.27
N PHE A 297 -42.64 -10.74 -6.63
CA PHE A 297 -42.46 -10.19 -7.99
C PHE A 297 -41.01 -9.96 -8.30
N MET A 298 -40.23 -9.41 -7.32
CA MET A 298 -38.84 -9.04 -7.52
C MET A 298 -37.87 -10.24 -7.52
N PHE A 299 -38.11 -11.26 -6.67
CA PHE A 299 -37.16 -12.35 -6.49
C PHE A 299 -37.71 -13.75 -6.78
N GLY A 300 -38.95 -13.84 -7.18
CA GLY A 300 -39.60 -15.11 -7.59
C GLY A 300 -39.91 -16.03 -6.42
N ALA A 301 -40.11 -17.33 -6.74
CA ALA A 301 -40.45 -18.35 -5.75
C ALA A 301 -39.32 -18.60 -4.73
N GLU A 302 -38.08 -18.35 -5.15
CA GLU A 302 -36.86 -18.56 -4.33
C GLU A 302 -36.43 -17.31 -3.58
N ALA A 303 -37.33 -16.32 -3.43
CA ALA A 303 -37.04 -15.02 -2.79
C ALA A 303 -36.34 -15.17 -1.42
N TYR A 304 -36.74 -16.16 -0.63
CA TYR A 304 -36.24 -16.39 0.73
C TYR A 304 -35.10 -17.43 0.79
N SER A 305 -34.50 -17.79 -0.34
CA SER A 305 -33.39 -18.74 -0.38
C SER A 305 -32.12 -18.13 0.25
N ASP A 306 -31.42 -18.91 1.08
CA ASP A 306 -30.08 -18.55 1.59
C ASP A 306 -29.08 -18.45 0.45
N ASN A 307 -29.30 -19.16 -0.63
CA ASN A 307 -28.44 -19.10 -1.82
C ASN A 307 -28.82 -17.91 -2.70
N VAL A 308 -28.03 -16.85 -2.61
CA VAL A 308 -28.23 -15.60 -3.39
C VAL A 308 -28.36 -15.88 -4.88
N ALA A 309 -27.65 -16.92 -5.39
CA ALA A 309 -27.71 -17.27 -6.82
C ALA A 309 -29.07 -17.85 -7.25
N GLN A 310 -29.83 -18.39 -6.30
CA GLN A 310 -31.19 -18.92 -6.56
C GLN A 310 -32.22 -17.79 -6.50
N ALA A 311 -32.08 -16.87 -5.55
CA ALA A 311 -32.97 -15.70 -5.39
C ALA A 311 -32.59 -14.60 -6.38
N LYS A 312 -32.76 -14.88 -7.68
CA LYS A 312 -32.37 -13.95 -8.74
C LYS A 312 -33.33 -12.78 -8.87
N LEU A 313 -32.76 -11.59 -8.98
CA LEU A 313 -33.55 -10.39 -9.27
C LEU A 313 -34.23 -10.55 -10.64
N ASN A 314 -35.52 -10.26 -10.68
CA ASN A 314 -36.29 -10.21 -11.93
C ASN A 314 -35.71 -9.09 -12.82
N PRO A 315 -35.13 -9.42 -13.99
CA PRO A 315 -34.46 -8.42 -14.82
C PRO A 315 -35.41 -7.33 -15.35
N ASN A 316 -36.72 -7.59 -15.31
CA ASN A 316 -37.71 -6.61 -15.80
C ASN A 316 -37.92 -5.43 -14.85
N VAL A 317 -37.51 -5.56 -13.55
CA VAL A 317 -37.67 -4.42 -12.60
C VAL A 317 -36.56 -3.39 -12.75
N VAL A 318 -35.44 -3.76 -13.36
CA VAL A 318 -34.24 -2.90 -13.43
C VAL A 318 -34.55 -1.62 -14.19
N GLY A 319 -34.44 -0.48 -13.51
CA GLY A 319 -34.64 0.85 -14.09
C GLY A 319 -36.10 1.23 -14.41
N LYS A 320 -37.07 0.46 -13.90
CA LYS A 320 -38.49 0.77 -14.09
C LYS A 320 -38.99 1.75 -13.02
N PRO A 321 -39.95 2.62 -13.35
CA PRO A 321 -40.48 3.54 -12.34
C PRO A 321 -41.28 2.81 -11.26
N ALA A 322 -41.42 3.43 -10.10
CA ALA A 322 -42.08 2.87 -8.93
C ALA A 322 -43.53 2.45 -9.24
N GLU A 323 -44.27 3.27 -9.96
CA GLU A 323 -45.68 3.00 -10.37
C GLU A 323 -45.77 1.68 -11.14
N TRP A 324 -44.91 1.50 -12.15
CA TRP A 324 -44.86 0.27 -12.96
C TRP A 324 -44.56 -0.97 -12.11
N ILE A 325 -43.58 -0.84 -11.21
CA ILE A 325 -43.20 -1.96 -10.33
C ILE A 325 -44.37 -2.36 -9.44
N ALA A 326 -45.06 -1.39 -8.83
CA ALA A 326 -46.21 -1.64 -7.97
C ALA A 326 -47.34 -2.33 -8.74
N GLU A 327 -47.68 -1.81 -9.93
CA GLU A 327 -48.74 -2.38 -10.80
C GLU A 327 -48.44 -3.84 -11.14
N GLN A 328 -47.20 -4.14 -11.58
CA GLN A 328 -46.81 -5.51 -11.93
C GLN A 328 -46.75 -6.43 -10.70
N ALA A 329 -46.48 -5.89 -9.54
CA ALA A 329 -46.51 -6.65 -8.26
C ALA A 329 -47.93 -6.86 -7.73
N GLY A 330 -48.93 -6.18 -8.32
CA GLY A 330 -50.33 -6.36 -7.97
C GLY A 330 -50.86 -5.43 -6.86
N PHE A 331 -50.33 -4.20 -6.81
CA PHE A 331 -50.85 -3.13 -5.93
C PHE A 331 -50.70 -1.77 -6.65
N LYS A 332 -51.28 -0.72 -6.09
CA LYS A 332 -51.23 0.61 -6.69
C LYS A 332 -50.56 1.64 -5.80
N VAL A 333 -49.84 2.57 -6.40
CA VAL A 333 -49.24 3.71 -5.73
C VAL A 333 -49.63 4.98 -6.47
N PRO A 334 -49.56 6.17 -5.86
CA PRO A 334 -49.75 7.43 -6.56
C PRO A 334 -48.80 7.57 -7.75
N ALA A 335 -49.25 8.18 -8.83
CA ALA A 335 -48.46 8.31 -10.07
C ALA A 335 -47.13 9.09 -9.86
N GLU A 336 -47.12 10.02 -8.93
CA GLU A 336 -45.95 10.82 -8.58
C GLU A 336 -44.91 10.05 -7.71
N THR A 337 -45.18 8.81 -7.32
CA THR A 337 -44.30 8.03 -6.44
C THR A 337 -42.92 7.83 -7.09
N GLN A 338 -41.88 8.32 -6.43
CA GLN A 338 -40.51 8.19 -6.87
C GLN A 338 -39.84 6.93 -6.27
N ILE A 339 -40.16 6.57 -5.02
CA ILE A 339 -39.53 5.46 -4.31
C ILE A 339 -40.59 4.65 -3.54
N ILE A 340 -40.54 3.33 -3.67
CA ILE A 340 -41.29 2.39 -2.83
C ILE A 340 -40.43 2.02 -1.64
N CYS A 341 -40.91 2.32 -0.43
CA CYS A 341 -40.22 2.02 0.83
C CYS A 341 -40.85 0.82 1.52
N ALA A 342 -40.00 -0.10 2.03
CA ALA A 342 -40.46 -1.28 2.77
C ALA A 342 -39.69 -1.40 4.11
N GLU A 343 -40.44 -1.42 5.22
CA GLU A 343 -39.84 -1.66 6.53
C GLU A 343 -39.38 -3.12 6.63
N CYS A 344 -38.12 -3.31 7.02
CA CYS A 344 -37.49 -4.61 7.18
C CYS A 344 -36.94 -4.74 8.62
N LYS A 345 -36.94 -5.95 9.16
CA LYS A 345 -36.52 -6.19 10.55
C LYS A 345 -35.05 -6.55 10.68
N GLU A 346 -34.53 -7.25 9.68
CA GLU A 346 -33.16 -7.76 9.69
C GLU A 346 -32.57 -7.74 8.28
N VAL A 347 -31.29 -7.98 8.17
CA VAL A 347 -30.59 -8.15 6.89
C VAL A 347 -30.48 -9.66 6.62
N GLY A 348 -30.80 -10.07 5.41
CA GLY A 348 -30.63 -11.46 5.03
C GLY A 348 -31.78 -12.07 4.25
N PRO A 349 -31.79 -13.39 4.04
CA PRO A 349 -32.76 -14.05 3.16
C PRO A 349 -34.20 -13.93 3.61
N ASN A 350 -34.47 -13.78 4.91
CA ASN A 350 -35.84 -13.58 5.43
C ASN A 350 -36.42 -12.22 5.05
N GLU A 351 -35.58 -11.29 4.62
CA GLU A 351 -35.96 -9.94 4.19
C GLU A 351 -35.31 -9.68 2.82
N PRO A 352 -35.83 -10.31 1.74
CA PRO A 352 -35.18 -10.28 0.42
C PRO A 352 -35.02 -8.85 -0.16
N LEU A 353 -35.81 -7.86 0.29
CA LEU A 353 -35.67 -6.47 -0.10
C LEU A 353 -34.38 -5.82 0.44
N THR A 354 -33.58 -6.53 1.28
CA THR A 354 -32.24 -6.08 1.70
C THR A 354 -31.13 -6.45 0.69
N ARG A 355 -31.51 -7.04 -0.46
CA ARG A 355 -30.59 -7.33 -1.60
C ARG A 355 -30.53 -6.17 -2.59
N GLU A 356 -29.55 -6.22 -3.51
CA GLU A 356 -29.49 -5.29 -4.63
C GLU A 356 -30.75 -5.41 -5.51
N LYS A 357 -31.32 -4.27 -5.89
CA LYS A 357 -32.59 -4.21 -6.60
C LYS A 357 -32.53 -3.45 -7.93
N LEU A 358 -31.51 -2.57 -8.12
CA LEU A 358 -31.33 -1.72 -9.32
C LEU A 358 -32.65 -1.07 -9.78
N SER A 359 -33.44 -0.57 -8.82
CA SER A 359 -34.77 -0.06 -9.00
C SER A 359 -35.09 0.90 -7.85
N PRO A 360 -36.15 1.75 -7.96
CA PRO A 360 -36.48 2.70 -6.91
C PRO A 360 -37.27 2.03 -5.77
N VAL A 361 -36.69 0.98 -5.18
CA VAL A 361 -37.20 0.26 -4.02
C VAL A 361 -36.16 0.32 -2.90
N LEU A 362 -36.53 0.87 -1.75
CA LEU A 362 -35.67 1.12 -0.61
C LEU A 362 -36.15 0.34 0.62
N ALA A 363 -35.28 -0.48 1.20
CA ALA A 363 -35.55 -1.11 2.49
C ALA A 363 -35.25 -0.10 3.61
N ILE A 364 -36.06 -0.10 4.66
CA ILE A 364 -35.84 0.75 5.85
C ILE A 364 -35.66 -0.19 7.04
N LEU A 365 -34.53 -0.07 7.73
CA LEU A 365 -34.19 -0.84 8.91
C LEU A 365 -33.97 0.08 10.10
N LYS A 366 -34.36 -0.38 11.28
CA LYS A 366 -34.16 0.33 12.53
C LYS A 366 -32.93 -0.23 13.24
N ALA A 367 -32.02 0.64 13.67
CA ALA A 367 -30.84 0.27 14.47
C ALA A 367 -31.10 0.59 15.94
N LYS A 368 -30.84 -0.37 16.83
CA LYS A 368 -31.04 -0.22 18.28
C LYS A 368 -29.95 0.64 18.94
N SER A 369 -28.80 0.70 18.31
CA SER A 369 -27.62 1.45 18.77
C SER A 369 -26.68 1.68 17.59
N THR A 370 -25.66 2.51 17.76
CA THR A 370 -24.60 2.75 16.76
C THR A 370 -23.93 1.41 16.36
N ASP A 371 -23.64 0.55 17.31
CA ASP A 371 -23.01 -0.77 17.03
C ASP A 371 -23.94 -1.66 16.19
N ASP A 372 -25.25 -1.67 16.50
CA ASP A 372 -26.23 -2.44 15.74
C ASP A 372 -26.38 -1.88 14.30
N GLY A 373 -26.34 -0.54 14.14
CA GLY A 373 -26.40 0.10 12.84
C GLY A 373 -25.19 -0.27 11.97
N ILE A 374 -24.01 -0.19 12.53
CA ILE A 374 -22.76 -0.59 11.86
C ILE A 374 -22.80 -2.08 11.50
N ALA A 375 -23.25 -2.95 12.42
CA ALA A 375 -23.34 -4.39 12.20
C ALA A 375 -24.30 -4.73 11.07
N LYS A 376 -25.47 -4.07 11.00
CA LYS A 376 -26.44 -4.25 9.93
C LYS A 376 -25.90 -3.80 8.58
N ALA A 377 -25.17 -2.68 8.55
CA ALA A 377 -24.53 -2.18 7.32
C ALA A 377 -23.48 -3.16 6.82
N ALA A 378 -22.62 -3.66 7.72
CA ALA A 378 -21.60 -4.65 7.37
C ALA A 378 -22.25 -5.93 6.84
N ALA A 379 -23.32 -6.39 7.50
CA ALA A 379 -24.09 -7.57 7.07
C ALA A 379 -24.69 -7.39 5.66
N MET A 380 -25.19 -6.19 5.33
CA MET A 380 -25.70 -5.90 3.98
C MET A 380 -24.61 -6.02 2.91
N VAL A 381 -23.43 -5.44 3.19
CA VAL A 381 -22.29 -5.51 2.27
C VAL A 381 -21.89 -6.98 2.05
N GLU A 382 -21.81 -7.77 3.13
CA GLU A 382 -21.45 -9.19 3.05
C GLU A 382 -22.52 -10.04 2.34
N PHE A 383 -23.77 -9.69 2.50
CA PHE A 383 -24.89 -10.46 1.93
C PHE A 383 -24.91 -10.48 0.41
N ASN A 384 -24.64 -9.35 -0.27
CA ASN A 384 -24.72 -9.31 -1.75
C ASN A 384 -23.86 -8.23 -2.40
N GLY A 385 -22.95 -7.57 -1.67
CA GLY A 385 -22.25 -6.40 -2.21
C GLY A 385 -20.80 -6.26 -1.80
N LEU A 386 -20.12 -7.37 -1.53
CA LEU A 386 -18.74 -7.35 -1.08
C LEU A 386 -17.84 -6.46 -1.95
N GLY A 387 -17.14 -5.55 -1.32
CA GLY A 387 -16.15 -4.67 -1.91
C GLY A 387 -16.71 -3.43 -2.61
N HIS A 388 -18.03 -3.31 -2.79
CA HIS A 388 -18.57 -2.23 -3.64
C HIS A 388 -18.56 -0.87 -2.90
N SER A 389 -19.61 -0.54 -2.21
CA SER A 389 -19.78 0.78 -1.55
C SER A 389 -20.63 0.65 -0.31
N ALA A 390 -20.49 1.60 0.63
CA ALA A 390 -21.36 1.78 1.77
C ALA A 390 -21.43 3.28 2.10
N ALA A 391 -22.57 3.75 2.59
CA ALA A 391 -22.78 5.15 2.93
C ALA A 391 -23.09 5.32 4.41
N ILE A 392 -22.67 6.42 4.98
CA ILE A 392 -22.96 6.82 6.35
C ILE A 392 -23.28 8.32 6.40
N HIS A 393 -24.28 8.66 7.17
CA HIS A 393 -24.64 10.04 7.50
C HIS A 393 -24.43 10.24 8.99
N THR A 394 -23.42 11.02 9.39
CA THR A 394 -23.02 11.27 10.78
C THR A 394 -22.23 12.57 10.85
N GLU A 395 -22.29 13.27 11.97
CA GLU A 395 -21.37 14.37 12.25
C GLU A 395 -20.23 13.93 13.19
N ASP A 396 -20.21 12.64 13.60
CA ASP A 396 -19.14 12.07 14.43
C ASP A 396 -18.14 11.30 13.56
N HIS A 397 -17.01 11.91 13.32
CA HIS A 397 -15.95 11.34 12.46
C HIS A 397 -15.36 10.04 13.02
N GLU A 398 -15.38 9.82 14.32
CA GLU A 398 -14.89 8.55 14.92
C GLU A 398 -15.86 7.41 14.62
N ILE A 399 -17.17 7.69 14.59
CA ILE A 399 -18.18 6.71 14.17
C ILE A 399 -18.00 6.40 12.68
N SER A 400 -17.70 7.41 11.84
CA SER A 400 -17.43 7.22 10.43
C SER A 400 -16.21 6.28 10.22
N LYS A 401 -15.13 6.49 10.97
CA LYS A 401 -13.95 5.60 10.93
C LYS A 401 -14.30 4.17 11.36
N LYS A 402 -15.06 4.03 12.45
CA LYS A 402 -15.51 2.72 12.96
C LYS A 402 -16.35 1.99 11.91
N PHE A 403 -17.26 2.71 11.25
CA PHE A 403 -18.08 2.19 10.15
C PHE A 403 -17.18 1.71 9.00
N GLY A 404 -16.20 2.54 8.60
CA GLY A 404 -15.25 2.20 7.53
C GLY A 404 -14.43 0.96 7.82
N HIS A 405 -14.02 0.75 9.07
CA HIS A 405 -13.33 -0.48 9.49
C HIS A 405 -14.22 -1.72 9.45
N ALA A 406 -15.49 -1.57 9.78
CA ALA A 406 -16.43 -2.70 9.87
C ALA A 406 -16.94 -3.16 8.50
N CYS A 407 -17.19 -2.23 7.59
CA CYS A 407 -17.79 -2.54 6.28
C CYS A 407 -16.72 -2.96 5.27
N LYS A 408 -16.84 -4.17 4.72
CA LYS A 408 -15.95 -4.69 3.68
C LYS A 408 -16.30 -4.08 2.30
N ALA A 409 -16.31 -2.75 2.24
CA ALA A 409 -16.54 -1.96 1.02
C ALA A 409 -15.32 -1.10 0.74
N ILE A 410 -14.96 -0.95 -0.53
CA ILE A 410 -13.78 -0.16 -0.93
C ILE A 410 -14.09 1.35 -0.85
N ARG A 411 -15.37 1.73 -1.07
CA ARG A 411 -15.81 3.14 -1.04
C ARG A 411 -16.75 3.35 0.12
N ILE A 412 -16.34 4.19 1.05
CA ILE A 412 -17.19 4.66 2.15
C ILE A 412 -17.56 6.11 1.82
N ILE A 413 -18.86 6.35 1.65
CA ILE A 413 -19.38 7.67 1.31
C ILE A 413 -19.96 8.29 2.59
N GLU A 414 -19.40 9.42 3.00
CA GLU A 414 -19.81 10.14 4.21
C GLU A 414 -20.57 11.40 3.83
N ASN A 415 -21.81 11.54 4.37
CA ASN A 415 -22.63 12.75 4.24
C ASN A 415 -22.84 13.20 2.79
N ALA A 416 -23.14 12.25 1.88
CA ALA A 416 -23.38 12.54 0.47
C ALA A 416 -24.26 11.46 -0.16
N PRO A 417 -24.99 11.78 -1.25
CA PRO A 417 -25.74 10.77 -2.00
C PRO A 417 -24.81 9.68 -2.53
N SER A 418 -25.06 8.41 -2.19
CA SER A 418 -24.12 7.33 -2.51
C SER A 418 -23.92 7.13 -4.02
N THR A 419 -24.96 7.32 -4.84
CA THR A 419 -24.85 7.26 -6.29
C THR A 419 -23.75 8.19 -6.82
N PHE A 420 -23.79 9.46 -6.41
CA PHE A 420 -22.85 10.49 -6.88
C PHE A 420 -21.50 10.39 -6.16
N GLY A 421 -21.52 10.08 -4.87
CA GLY A 421 -20.28 9.86 -4.10
C GLY A 421 -19.48 8.67 -4.63
N GLY A 422 -20.18 7.60 -5.02
CA GLY A 422 -19.54 6.38 -5.54
C GLY A 422 -18.87 6.57 -6.89
N ILE A 423 -19.51 7.27 -7.83
CA ILE A 423 -18.91 7.53 -9.14
C ILE A 423 -17.78 8.57 -9.05
N GLY A 424 -17.71 9.34 -7.96
CA GLY A 424 -16.60 10.23 -7.64
C GLY A 424 -16.69 11.63 -8.24
N SER A 425 -15.89 12.53 -7.67
CA SER A 425 -15.68 13.92 -8.15
C SER A 425 -16.85 14.89 -8.02
N VAL A 426 -18.06 14.42 -7.71
CA VAL A 426 -19.22 15.33 -7.54
C VAL A 426 -19.28 15.86 -6.11
N TYR A 427 -19.26 14.97 -5.12
CA TYR A 427 -19.37 15.31 -3.68
C TYR A 427 -18.07 14.99 -2.90
N ASN A 428 -17.06 14.41 -3.54
CA ASN A 428 -15.81 14.02 -2.89
C ASN A 428 -14.66 14.01 -3.90
N ALA A 429 -13.47 13.67 -3.45
CA ALA A 429 -12.25 13.66 -4.28
C ALA A 429 -11.94 12.27 -4.89
N PHE A 430 -12.88 11.34 -4.90
CA PHE A 430 -12.68 10.06 -5.58
C PHE A 430 -12.56 10.29 -7.09
N ILE A 431 -11.75 9.49 -7.75
CA ILE A 431 -11.56 9.56 -9.21
C ILE A 431 -12.91 9.31 -9.90
N PRO A 432 -13.34 10.18 -10.83
CA PRO A 432 -14.60 9.98 -11.55
C PRO A 432 -14.52 8.77 -12.46
N SER A 433 -15.50 7.87 -12.33
CA SER A 433 -15.51 6.59 -13.06
C SER A 433 -16.90 6.00 -13.18
N LEU A 434 -17.11 5.26 -14.25
CA LEU A 434 -18.29 4.39 -14.45
C LEU A 434 -17.91 2.90 -14.39
N THR A 435 -16.72 2.60 -13.86
CA THR A 435 -16.27 1.21 -13.55
C THR A 435 -15.69 1.23 -12.14
N LEU A 436 -16.49 0.80 -11.18
CA LEU A 436 -16.23 0.95 -9.74
C LEU A 436 -15.61 -0.33 -9.17
N GLY A 437 -14.27 -0.45 -9.19
CA GLY A 437 -13.56 -1.63 -8.68
C GLY A 437 -13.98 -1.99 -7.25
N CYS A 438 -13.99 -3.28 -6.94
CA CYS A 438 -14.47 -3.82 -5.66
C CYS A 438 -13.35 -4.49 -4.84
N GLY A 439 -12.11 -4.42 -5.31
CA GLY A 439 -10.96 -5.02 -4.65
C GLY A 439 -11.10 -6.54 -4.48
N SER A 440 -10.21 -7.12 -3.70
CA SER A 440 -10.22 -8.57 -3.46
C SER A 440 -11.49 -9.04 -2.75
N TYR A 441 -12.14 -8.19 -1.96
CA TYR A 441 -13.44 -8.49 -1.34
C TYR A 441 -14.48 -8.87 -2.41
N GLY A 442 -14.52 -8.11 -3.52
CA GLY A 442 -15.44 -8.35 -4.63
C GLY A 442 -14.85 -9.22 -5.74
N HIS A 443 -13.76 -9.93 -5.46
CA HIS A 443 -13.03 -10.77 -6.44
C HIS A 443 -12.57 -9.96 -7.66
N ASN A 444 -12.13 -8.72 -7.43
CA ASN A 444 -11.65 -7.80 -8.47
C ASN A 444 -10.15 -7.53 -8.32
N SER A 445 -9.50 -7.17 -9.42
CA SER A 445 -8.07 -6.84 -9.44
C SER A 445 -7.77 -5.39 -9.03
N VAL A 446 -8.79 -4.54 -8.90
CA VAL A 446 -8.61 -3.12 -8.52
C VAL A 446 -9.49 -2.74 -7.33
N SER A 447 -8.92 -1.97 -6.40
CA SER A 447 -9.59 -1.47 -5.20
C SER A 447 -9.84 0.03 -5.27
N ASN A 448 -10.01 0.57 -6.48
CA ASN A 448 -10.30 1.99 -6.70
C ASN A 448 -11.27 2.16 -7.87
N ASN A 449 -11.68 3.39 -8.11
CA ASN A 449 -12.42 3.75 -9.31
C ASN A 449 -11.48 3.64 -10.50
N VAL A 450 -11.84 2.83 -11.50
CA VAL A 450 -11.00 2.59 -12.68
C VAL A 450 -10.85 3.89 -13.48
N SER A 451 -9.63 4.20 -13.92
CA SER A 451 -9.34 5.36 -14.75
C SER A 451 -8.21 5.05 -15.74
N ALA A 452 -7.72 6.06 -16.44
CA ALA A 452 -6.63 5.93 -17.41
C ALA A 452 -5.36 5.29 -16.81
N VAL A 453 -5.07 5.54 -15.52
CA VAL A 453 -3.85 4.98 -14.88
C VAL A 453 -3.88 3.44 -14.82
N ASN A 454 -5.04 2.83 -14.93
CA ASN A 454 -5.19 1.38 -14.94
C ASN A 454 -4.96 0.79 -16.35
N LEU A 455 -4.80 1.63 -17.37
CA LEU A 455 -4.63 1.24 -18.77
C LEU A 455 -3.24 1.62 -19.32
N ILE A 456 -2.26 1.81 -18.41
CA ILE A 456 -0.86 2.01 -18.81
C ILE A 456 0.02 0.96 -18.14
N ASN A 457 1.03 0.51 -18.87
CA ASN A 457 2.19 -0.20 -18.32
C ASN A 457 3.21 0.84 -17.93
N ILE A 458 3.79 0.74 -16.74
CA ILE A 458 4.84 1.65 -16.30
C ILE A 458 6.19 0.92 -16.36
N LYS A 459 7.01 1.28 -17.35
CA LYS A 459 8.41 0.84 -17.43
C LYS A 459 9.24 1.71 -16.48
N ARG A 460 10.23 1.11 -15.83
CA ARG A 460 11.10 1.84 -14.92
C ARG A 460 12.56 1.69 -15.32
N ILE A 461 13.24 2.84 -15.48
CA ILE A 461 14.68 2.90 -15.59
C ILE A 461 15.20 3.16 -14.17
N GLY A 462 15.99 2.23 -13.63
CA GLY A 462 16.63 2.42 -12.32
C GLY A 462 18.09 2.76 -12.54
N ARG A 463 18.50 4.00 -12.30
CA ARG A 463 19.90 4.44 -12.36
C ARG A 463 20.63 3.92 -11.11
N ARG A 464 21.94 3.63 -11.27
CA ARG A 464 22.77 3.30 -10.12
C ARG A 464 22.73 4.46 -9.13
N ASN A 465 22.28 4.19 -7.91
CA ASN A 465 22.17 5.20 -6.87
C ASN A 465 23.00 4.75 -5.66
N ASN A 466 24.00 5.53 -5.30
CA ASN A 466 24.82 5.25 -4.12
C ASN A 466 24.07 5.69 -2.87
N ASN A 467 23.91 4.77 -1.94
CA ASN A 467 23.34 5.08 -0.63
C ASN A 467 24.19 6.14 0.07
N MET A 468 23.56 7.01 0.80
CA MET A 468 24.25 8.01 1.63
C MET A 468 25.20 7.29 2.57
N GLN A 469 26.49 7.69 2.57
CA GLN A 469 27.54 7.13 3.42
C GLN A 469 27.74 7.98 4.67
N TRP A 470 28.09 7.35 5.76
CA TRP A 470 28.43 8.02 7.02
C TRP A 470 29.27 7.11 7.90
N VAL A 471 30.05 7.70 8.80
CA VAL A 471 30.93 6.96 9.73
C VAL A 471 30.52 7.33 11.15
N LYS A 472 30.45 6.34 12.02
CA LYS A 472 30.20 6.57 13.46
C LYS A 472 31.46 6.15 14.24
N LEU A 473 32.01 7.07 14.98
CA LEU A 473 33.16 6.86 15.87
C LEU A 473 32.74 7.22 17.29
N PRO A 474 33.51 6.81 18.31
CA PRO A 474 33.29 7.33 19.66
C PRO A 474 33.29 8.86 19.64
N PRO A 475 32.36 9.52 20.33
CA PRO A 475 32.36 10.98 20.45
C PRO A 475 33.68 11.57 20.91
N LYS A 476 34.49 10.78 21.67
CA LYS A 476 35.79 11.21 22.13
C LYS A 476 36.78 10.05 22.08
N VAL A 477 37.96 10.32 21.54
CA VAL A 477 39.11 9.42 21.58
C VAL A 477 40.26 10.19 22.24
N TYR A 478 40.65 9.76 23.43
CA TYR A 478 41.80 10.32 24.17
C TYR A 478 43.03 9.46 23.85
N PHE A 479 44.17 10.05 23.56
CA PHE A 479 45.37 9.35 23.17
C PHE A 479 46.61 10.02 23.78
N GLU A 480 47.77 9.38 23.67
CA GLU A 480 49.03 9.76 24.26
C GLU A 480 49.17 9.32 25.72
N LYS A 481 50.41 9.26 26.16
CA LYS A 481 50.79 8.85 27.52
C LYS A 481 50.03 9.67 28.59
N ASN A 482 49.48 8.99 29.57
CA ASN A 482 48.68 9.56 30.66
C ASN A 482 47.28 10.03 30.24
N SER A 483 46.80 9.65 29.08
CA SER A 483 45.41 10.00 28.68
C SER A 483 44.35 9.40 29.64
N ILE A 484 44.71 8.35 30.39
CA ILE A 484 43.91 7.77 31.46
C ILE A 484 43.45 8.83 32.50
N ARG A 485 44.15 9.95 32.62
CA ARG A 485 43.78 11.07 33.54
C ARG A 485 42.37 11.60 33.26
N TYR A 486 41.85 11.40 32.07
CA TYR A 486 40.51 11.82 31.76
C TYR A 486 39.48 11.20 32.73
N LEU A 487 39.71 9.99 33.23
CA LEU A 487 38.79 9.35 34.20
C LEU A 487 38.65 10.20 35.49
N ARG A 488 39.68 10.94 35.89
CA ARG A 488 39.62 11.85 37.02
C ARG A 488 38.71 13.06 36.73
N ASP A 489 38.76 13.54 35.51
CA ASP A 489 38.11 14.80 35.10
C ASP A 489 36.73 14.60 34.43
N MET A 490 36.34 13.35 34.15
CA MET A 490 35.06 13.03 33.56
C MET A 490 33.89 13.46 34.44
N LYS A 491 32.89 14.14 33.88
CA LYS A 491 31.67 14.53 34.60
C LYS A 491 30.72 13.34 34.75
N HIS A 492 29.91 13.36 35.82
CA HIS A 492 28.83 12.41 36.03
C HIS A 492 29.30 10.94 36.05
N MET A 493 30.22 10.59 36.95
CA MET A 493 30.61 9.23 37.27
C MET A 493 30.43 9.06 38.80
N GLU A 494 29.52 8.19 39.18
CA GLU A 494 29.20 7.90 40.59
C GLU A 494 29.39 6.41 40.88
N LYS A 495 29.12 5.54 39.92
CA LYS A 495 29.28 4.07 40.02
C LYS A 495 29.99 3.53 38.79
N ALA A 496 31.24 3.19 38.92
CA ALA A 496 32.05 2.67 37.82
C ALA A 496 32.20 1.13 37.92
N MET A 497 31.84 0.42 36.85
CA MET A 497 32.10 -1.01 36.80
C MET A 497 33.25 -1.29 35.81
N ILE A 498 34.29 -1.92 36.30
CA ILE A 498 35.47 -2.31 35.46
C ILE A 498 35.23 -3.74 34.97
N VAL A 499 35.22 -3.94 33.64
CA VAL A 499 35.10 -5.26 33.00
C VAL A 499 36.48 -5.60 32.38
N THR A 500 37.05 -6.72 32.78
CA THR A 500 38.42 -7.07 32.43
C THR A 500 38.68 -8.60 32.52
N ASP A 501 39.95 -8.98 32.38
CA ASP A 501 40.41 -10.35 32.57
C ASP A 501 41.47 -10.42 33.70
N ARG A 502 41.74 -11.63 34.18
CA ARG A 502 42.66 -11.85 35.31
C ARG A 502 44.10 -11.37 35.03
N SER A 503 44.51 -11.33 33.76
CA SER A 503 45.86 -10.84 33.41
C SER A 503 46.02 -9.36 33.74
N MET A 504 44.94 -8.55 33.49
CA MET A 504 44.97 -7.12 33.76
C MET A 504 45.06 -6.82 35.27
N VAL A 505 44.40 -7.66 36.07
CA VAL A 505 44.49 -7.57 37.54
C VAL A 505 45.94 -7.87 37.99
N ASN A 506 46.52 -8.99 37.49
CA ASN A 506 47.86 -9.43 37.86
C ASN A 506 48.95 -8.43 37.42
N LEU A 507 48.69 -7.67 36.31
CA LEU A 507 49.63 -6.64 35.82
C LEU A 507 49.48 -5.31 36.58
N GLY A 508 48.53 -5.20 37.51
CA GLY A 508 48.30 -3.98 38.30
C GLY A 508 47.58 -2.88 37.50
N TYR A 509 47.04 -3.21 36.34
CA TYR A 509 46.37 -2.22 35.47
C TYR A 509 45.01 -1.79 36.05
N VAL A 510 44.31 -2.70 36.73
CA VAL A 510 43.05 -2.37 37.44
C VAL A 510 43.34 -1.36 38.54
N GLU A 511 44.35 -1.64 39.40
CA GLU A 511 44.78 -0.76 40.49
C GLU A 511 45.14 0.64 39.97
N LYS A 512 45.81 0.71 38.81
CA LYS A 512 46.16 1.99 38.16
C LYS A 512 44.91 2.80 37.78
N ILE A 513 43.83 2.15 37.28
CA ILE A 513 42.58 2.81 36.95
C ILE A 513 41.88 3.30 38.23
N GLU A 514 41.79 2.42 39.25
CA GLU A 514 41.20 2.74 40.55
C GLU A 514 41.90 3.94 41.18
N ASP A 515 43.24 3.98 41.13
CA ASP A 515 44.01 5.13 41.70
C ASP A 515 43.65 6.45 41.01
N VAL A 516 43.44 6.44 39.68
CA VAL A 516 43.07 7.64 38.95
C VAL A 516 41.63 8.06 39.35
N ILE A 517 40.71 7.10 39.51
CA ILE A 517 39.33 7.37 39.91
C ILE A 517 39.30 7.89 41.34
N ARG A 518 40.03 7.31 42.26
CA ARG A 518 40.10 7.73 43.68
C ARG A 518 40.63 9.16 43.85
N ARG A 519 41.31 9.74 42.87
CA ARG A 519 41.80 11.12 42.88
C ARG A 519 40.74 12.13 42.44
N ARG A 520 39.50 11.69 42.21
CA ARG A 520 38.37 12.56 41.88
C ARG A 520 37.93 13.35 43.13
N ARG A 521 37.24 14.46 42.90
CA ARG A 521 36.64 15.27 43.97
C ARG A 521 35.44 14.60 44.62
N ASN A 522 34.65 13.86 43.79
CA ASN A 522 33.50 13.09 44.27
C ASN A 522 33.90 11.64 44.50
N HIS A 523 33.30 11.01 45.49
CA HIS A 523 33.44 9.57 45.73
C HIS A 523 32.79 8.84 44.54
N VAL A 524 33.40 7.71 44.13
CA VAL A 524 32.90 6.83 43.08
C VAL A 524 32.97 5.40 43.62
N ASP A 525 31.84 4.72 43.66
CA ASP A 525 31.77 3.31 43.99
C ASP A 525 32.34 2.52 42.78
N ILE A 526 33.21 1.54 43.06
CA ILE A 526 33.83 0.74 41.99
C ILE A 526 33.49 -0.73 42.21
N GLU A 527 33.02 -1.38 41.17
CA GLU A 527 32.76 -2.82 41.10
C GLU A 527 33.64 -3.44 40.01
N LEU A 528 34.12 -4.64 40.23
CA LEU A 528 35.10 -5.31 39.35
C LEU A 528 34.55 -6.65 38.85
N PHE A 529 34.46 -6.82 37.54
CA PHE A 529 34.21 -8.11 36.87
C PHE A 529 35.48 -8.47 36.09
N PHE A 530 36.21 -9.51 36.55
CA PHE A 530 37.49 -9.86 35.98
C PHE A 530 37.58 -11.30 35.43
N ASP A 531 36.47 -11.95 35.21
CA ASP A 531 36.41 -13.32 34.74
C ASP A 531 36.11 -13.45 33.23
N VAL A 532 36.46 -12.43 32.44
CA VAL A 532 36.33 -12.51 30.98
C VAL A 532 37.42 -13.46 30.45
N GLU A 533 36.97 -14.54 29.81
CA GLU A 533 37.85 -15.49 29.15
C GLU A 533 38.22 -15.06 27.72
N PRO A 534 39.31 -15.56 27.15
CA PRO A 534 39.55 -15.39 25.71
C PRO A 534 38.38 -15.96 24.91
N ASP A 535 37.95 -15.26 23.86
CA ASP A 535 36.75 -15.61 23.08
C ASP A 535 35.50 -15.67 23.99
N PRO A 536 35.10 -14.56 24.59
CA PRO A 536 34.08 -14.54 25.64
C PRO A 536 32.75 -15.15 25.22
N SER A 537 32.15 -15.90 26.16
CA SER A 537 30.89 -16.60 25.89
C SER A 537 29.66 -15.75 26.29
N ILE A 538 28.51 -16.11 25.74
CA ILE A 538 27.26 -15.48 26.14
C ILE A 538 26.94 -15.73 27.63
N ASP A 539 27.44 -16.85 28.19
CA ASP A 539 27.23 -17.15 29.62
C ASP A 539 28.03 -16.16 30.49
N THR A 540 29.29 -15.88 30.13
CA THR A 540 30.13 -14.85 30.79
C THR A 540 29.47 -13.47 30.71
N VAL A 541 28.91 -13.15 29.53
CA VAL A 541 28.16 -11.88 29.34
C VAL A 541 26.97 -11.81 30.32
N ARG A 542 26.18 -12.89 30.43
CA ARG A 542 25.02 -12.95 31.35
C ARG A 542 25.45 -12.74 32.81
N GLU A 543 26.53 -13.37 33.24
CA GLU A 543 27.07 -13.19 34.60
C GLU A 543 27.45 -11.74 34.88
N GLY A 544 28.11 -11.08 33.94
CA GLY A 544 28.45 -9.67 34.03
C GLY A 544 27.20 -8.76 34.07
N VAL A 545 26.18 -9.10 33.28
CA VAL A 545 24.89 -8.34 33.25
C VAL A 545 24.18 -8.46 34.60
N GLU A 546 24.18 -9.67 35.21
CA GLU A 546 23.59 -9.84 36.55
C GLU A 546 24.29 -9.00 37.61
N LEU A 547 25.63 -8.90 37.53
CA LEU A 547 26.38 -8.01 38.42
C LEU A 547 26.04 -6.53 38.13
N MET A 548 25.95 -6.13 36.86
CA MET A 548 25.53 -4.76 36.47
C MET A 548 24.16 -4.40 37.01
N ARG A 549 23.21 -5.35 36.97
CA ARG A 549 21.83 -5.12 37.47
C ARG A 549 21.81 -4.89 39.00
N LYS A 550 22.70 -5.54 39.73
CA LYS A 550 22.81 -5.40 41.20
C LYS A 550 23.51 -4.11 41.57
N PHE A 551 24.59 -3.77 40.85
CA PHE A 551 25.46 -2.62 41.15
C PHE A 551 24.87 -1.31 40.55
N GLU A 552 24.22 -1.39 39.40
CA GLU A 552 23.62 -0.24 38.66
C GLU A 552 24.68 0.80 38.26
N PRO A 553 25.70 0.44 37.46
CA PRO A 553 26.74 1.39 37.08
C PRO A 553 26.20 2.49 36.13
N ASP A 554 26.70 3.73 36.29
CA ASP A 554 26.53 4.81 35.34
C ASP A 554 27.72 4.94 34.38
N CYS A 555 28.80 4.15 34.65
CA CYS A 555 30.00 4.12 33.85
C CYS A 555 30.53 2.67 33.78
N ILE A 556 30.73 2.15 32.55
CA ILE A 556 31.32 0.84 32.33
C ILE A 556 32.68 1.08 31.69
N ILE A 557 33.76 0.54 32.32
CA ILE A 557 35.14 0.68 31.86
C ILE A 557 35.60 -0.69 31.39
N ALA A 558 35.73 -0.89 30.09
CA ALA A 558 36.31 -2.12 29.52
C ALA A 558 37.81 -1.95 29.42
N LEU A 559 38.55 -2.71 30.23
CA LEU A 559 40.02 -2.71 30.25
C LEU A 559 40.55 -4.05 29.74
N GLY A 560 41.25 -4.04 28.62
CA GLY A 560 41.84 -5.29 28.12
C GLY A 560 41.99 -5.32 26.60
N GLY A 561 42.16 -6.51 26.07
CA GLY A 561 42.14 -6.74 24.62
C GLY A 561 40.75 -6.81 24.07
N GLY A 562 40.61 -7.25 22.81
CA GLY A 562 39.29 -7.36 22.15
C GLY A 562 38.26 -8.14 22.97
N SER A 563 38.67 -9.28 23.59
CA SER A 563 37.76 -10.13 24.38
C SER A 563 37.06 -9.36 25.52
N SER A 564 37.83 -8.62 26.31
CA SER A 564 37.28 -7.84 27.43
C SER A 564 36.34 -6.72 26.94
N MET A 565 36.72 -6.03 25.86
CA MET A 565 35.94 -4.96 25.29
C MET A 565 34.64 -5.48 24.63
N ASP A 566 34.72 -6.58 23.90
CA ASP A 566 33.56 -7.20 23.23
C ASP A 566 32.52 -7.71 24.25
N ALA A 567 33.00 -8.42 25.31
CA ALA A 567 32.14 -8.84 26.41
C ALA A 567 31.44 -7.63 27.04
N ALA A 568 32.19 -6.57 27.36
CA ALA A 568 31.67 -5.35 28.00
C ALA A 568 30.62 -4.65 27.12
N LYS A 569 30.82 -4.58 25.79
CA LYS A 569 29.84 -4.00 24.85
C LYS A 569 28.52 -4.74 24.88
N VAL A 570 28.53 -6.07 24.89
CA VAL A 570 27.30 -6.86 24.92
C VAL A 570 26.67 -6.83 26.31
N MET A 571 27.49 -6.83 27.38
CA MET A 571 26.98 -6.59 28.74
C MET A 571 26.26 -5.23 28.81
N TRP A 572 26.86 -4.17 28.26
CA TRP A 572 26.29 -2.81 28.19
C TRP A 572 24.91 -2.84 27.48
N LEU A 573 24.85 -3.49 26.31
CA LEU A 573 23.61 -3.65 25.54
C LEU A 573 22.51 -4.31 26.39
N MET A 574 22.80 -5.45 27.00
CA MET A 574 21.83 -6.25 27.75
C MET A 574 21.49 -5.64 29.12
N TYR A 575 22.39 -4.84 29.69
CA TYR A 575 22.14 -4.08 30.93
C TYR A 575 21.15 -2.94 30.69
N GLU A 576 21.36 -2.17 29.63
CA GLU A 576 20.48 -1.05 29.31
C GLU A 576 19.12 -1.50 28.76
N ASN A 577 19.09 -2.67 28.09
CA ASN A 577 17.91 -3.18 27.38
C ASN A 577 17.66 -4.64 27.72
N PRO A 578 17.06 -4.91 28.89
CA PRO A 578 16.87 -6.29 29.39
C PRO A 578 16.04 -7.19 28.47
N GLU A 579 15.23 -6.60 27.59
CA GLU A 579 14.39 -7.32 26.64
C GLU A 579 15.16 -7.87 25.44
N VAL A 580 16.39 -7.45 25.23
CA VAL A 580 17.22 -7.90 24.09
C VAL A 580 17.63 -9.36 24.27
N ASN A 581 17.34 -10.16 23.26
CA ASN A 581 17.65 -11.59 23.22
C ASN A 581 18.86 -11.83 22.32
N PHE A 582 19.77 -12.69 22.76
CA PHE A 582 20.96 -13.05 21.98
C PHE A 582 20.61 -13.59 20.58
N ASP A 583 19.53 -14.35 20.47
CA ASP A 583 19.09 -14.90 19.17
C ASP A 583 18.70 -13.82 18.17
N ASP A 584 18.19 -12.69 18.62
CA ASP A 584 17.84 -11.55 17.74
C ASP A 584 19.10 -10.82 17.25
N ILE A 585 20.08 -10.64 18.12
CA ILE A 585 21.29 -9.85 17.80
C ILE A 585 22.33 -10.64 17.02
N LYS A 586 22.32 -12.00 17.08
CA LYS A 586 23.28 -12.85 16.34
C LYS A 586 22.92 -13.05 14.87
N GLN A 587 21.81 -12.45 14.38
CA GLN A 587 21.33 -12.62 13.01
C GLN A 587 22.31 -12.09 11.96
N LYS A 588 22.44 -12.85 10.87
CA LYS A 588 23.26 -12.44 9.72
C LYS A 588 22.63 -11.26 8.99
N PHE A 589 23.43 -10.47 8.31
CA PHE A 589 23.00 -9.31 7.53
C PHE A 589 23.94 -9.11 6.33
N MET A 590 23.46 -8.41 5.32
CA MET A 590 24.28 -8.00 4.17
C MET A 590 24.79 -6.56 4.31
N ASP A 591 24.03 -5.70 4.97
CA ASP A 591 24.35 -4.29 5.16
C ASP A 591 23.96 -3.91 6.59
N ILE A 592 24.93 -3.50 7.38
CA ILE A 592 24.75 -3.09 8.79
C ILE A 592 23.66 -2.04 8.94
N ARG A 593 23.50 -1.16 7.95
CA ARG A 593 22.53 -0.06 7.96
C ARG A 593 21.09 -0.55 7.72
N LYS A 594 20.93 -1.75 7.16
CA LYS A 594 19.62 -2.31 6.72
C LYS A 594 19.22 -3.56 7.51
N ARG A 595 19.82 -3.81 8.67
CA ARG A 595 19.50 -4.97 9.50
C ARG A 595 18.01 -5.06 9.78
N ALA A 596 17.48 -6.27 9.77
CA ALA A 596 16.08 -6.55 10.12
C ALA A 596 15.80 -6.21 11.60
N PHE A 597 16.73 -6.59 12.49
CA PHE A 597 16.68 -6.23 13.91
C PHE A 597 17.75 -5.15 14.18
N LYS A 598 17.31 -3.95 14.53
CA LYS A 598 18.21 -2.85 14.91
C LYS A 598 18.40 -2.85 16.42
N PHE A 599 19.65 -2.68 16.85
CA PHE A 599 19.93 -2.60 18.28
C PHE A 599 19.35 -1.29 18.85
N PRO A 600 18.84 -1.32 20.07
CA PRO A 600 18.37 -0.09 20.72
C PRO A 600 19.52 0.89 20.97
N GLU A 601 19.20 2.15 21.14
CA GLU A 601 20.17 3.20 21.48
C GLU A 601 20.78 2.94 22.85
N LEU A 602 22.10 3.07 22.97
CA LEU A 602 22.85 2.86 24.20
C LEU A 602 23.42 4.18 24.74
N GLY A 603 23.85 4.17 25.99
CA GLY A 603 24.45 5.31 26.68
C GLY A 603 23.46 6.16 27.47
N LYS A 604 22.26 5.63 27.70
CA LYS A 604 21.22 6.31 28.50
C LYS A 604 21.41 6.06 30.00
N LYS A 605 21.72 4.81 30.37
CA LYS A 605 21.98 4.42 31.77
C LYS A 605 23.48 4.55 32.12
N ALA A 606 24.35 4.07 31.25
CA ALA A 606 25.80 4.04 31.52
C ALA A 606 26.62 4.47 30.31
N LYS A 607 27.70 5.20 30.54
CA LYS A 607 28.68 5.55 29.51
C LYS A 607 29.69 4.39 29.37
N MET A 608 29.97 3.99 28.14
CA MET A 608 30.92 2.93 27.83
C MET A 608 32.30 3.53 27.51
N ILE A 609 33.31 3.18 28.29
CA ILE A 609 34.69 3.61 28.09
C ILE A 609 35.51 2.35 27.76
N CYS A 610 36.28 2.40 26.69
CA CYS A 610 37.21 1.31 26.33
C CYS A 610 38.65 1.75 26.46
N ILE A 611 39.46 0.93 27.15
CA ILE A 611 40.90 1.14 27.36
C ILE A 611 41.64 -0.08 26.82
N PRO A 612 42.13 -0.04 25.58
CA PRO A 612 42.80 -1.19 24.98
C PRO A 612 44.16 -1.43 25.61
N THR A 613 44.51 -2.74 25.81
CA THR A 613 45.80 -3.17 26.32
C THR A 613 46.53 -4.03 25.30
N THR A 614 46.03 -4.13 24.08
CA THR A 614 46.65 -4.74 22.92
C THR A 614 46.63 -3.78 21.77
N SER A 615 47.55 -3.91 20.83
CA SER A 615 47.60 -3.07 19.62
C SER A 615 47.18 -3.92 18.42
N GLY A 616 45.88 -4.23 18.33
CA GLY A 616 45.33 -5.13 17.32
C GLY A 616 43.90 -4.84 16.89
N THR A 617 42.94 -5.27 17.67
CA THR A 617 41.53 -5.36 17.29
C THR A 617 40.88 -4.03 16.99
N GLY A 618 41.30 -2.92 17.60
CA GLY A 618 40.63 -1.62 17.47
C GLY A 618 39.20 -1.61 18.06
N SER A 619 38.85 -2.59 18.92
CA SER A 619 37.49 -2.70 19.47
C SER A 619 37.05 -1.45 20.21
N GLU A 620 37.96 -0.66 20.75
CA GLU A 620 37.67 0.60 21.44
C GLU A 620 36.99 1.64 20.56
N VAL A 621 37.04 1.50 19.23
CA VAL A 621 36.41 2.45 18.30
C VAL A 621 35.43 1.80 17.31
N THR A 622 35.29 0.48 17.35
CA THR A 622 34.49 -0.27 16.36
C THR A 622 33.06 -0.57 16.87
N PRO A 623 32.10 -0.74 15.95
CA PRO A 623 30.72 -1.19 16.27
C PRO A 623 30.60 -2.72 16.36
N PHE A 624 31.72 -3.43 16.54
CA PHE A 624 31.75 -4.90 16.53
C PHE A 624 31.96 -5.47 17.94
N ALA A 625 31.44 -6.69 18.17
CA ALA A 625 31.71 -7.52 19.32
C ALA A 625 31.58 -9.00 18.92
N VAL A 626 32.60 -9.82 19.21
CA VAL A 626 32.56 -11.25 18.87
C VAL A 626 32.26 -12.04 20.15
N ILE A 627 31.16 -12.78 20.16
CA ILE A 627 30.72 -13.59 21.31
C ILE A 627 30.56 -15.05 20.89
N THR A 628 31.02 -15.96 21.75
CA THR A 628 30.95 -17.39 21.51
C THR A 628 29.67 -17.99 22.13
N ASP A 629 28.95 -18.72 21.35
CA ASP A 629 27.89 -19.60 21.87
C ASP A 629 28.51 -20.98 22.09
N LYS A 630 28.77 -21.32 23.36
CA LYS A 630 29.39 -22.61 23.74
C LYS A 630 28.48 -23.80 23.41
N LYS A 631 27.18 -23.62 23.37
CA LYS A 631 26.21 -24.69 23.03
C LYS A 631 26.31 -25.08 21.57
N GLU A 632 26.45 -24.11 20.70
CA GLU A 632 26.59 -24.31 19.25
C GLU A 632 28.06 -24.45 18.83
N ASN A 633 29.01 -24.20 19.76
CA ASN A 633 30.45 -24.14 19.51
C ASN A 633 30.76 -23.21 18.33
N LYS A 634 30.23 -22.00 18.40
CA LYS A 634 30.27 -21.06 17.27
C LYS A 634 30.48 -19.62 17.73
N LYS A 635 31.33 -18.88 17.00
CA LYS A 635 31.58 -17.46 17.23
C LYS A 635 30.58 -16.64 16.40
N TYR A 636 29.97 -15.64 17.01
CA TYR A 636 29.04 -14.75 16.39
C TYR A 636 29.57 -13.31 16.41
N PRO A 637 29.85 -12.74 15.24
CA PRO A 637 30.20 -11.32 15.16
C PRO A 637 28.91 -10.48 15.27
N LEU A 638 28.74 -9.87 16.41
CA LEU A 638 27.61 -8.95 16.66
C LEU A 638 28.00 -7.57 16.15
N THR A 639 27.22 -6.98 15.29
CA THR A 639 27.59 -5.73 14.63
C THR A 639 26.40 -4.77 14.58
N ASP A 640 26.55 -3.63 15.22
CA ASP A 640 25.59 -2.52 15.10
C ASP A 640 26.28 -1.25 15.59
N TYR A 641 26.01 -0.15 14.93
CA TYR A 641 26.56 1.15 15.32
C TYR A 641 26.23 1.55 16.76
N ALA A 642 25.19 0.98 17.36
CA ALA A 642 24.85 1.19 18.76
C ALA A 642 26.00 0.72 19.69
N LEU A 643 26.75 -0.33 19.31
CA LEU A 643 27.86 -0.89 20.11
C LEU A 643 29.12 -0.01 20.11
N THR A 644 29.18 1.06 19.29
CA THR A 644 30.33 1.98 19.29
C THR A 644 30.49 2.59 20.69
N PRO A 645 31.64 2.45 21.36
CA PRO A 645 31.82 3.00 22.72
C PRO A 645 31.61 4.50 22.77
N THR A 646 31.25 5.00 23.95
CA THR A 646 31.08 6.44 24.19
C THR A 646 32.41 7.15 24.18
N ILE A 647 33.47 6.49 24.74
CA ILE A 647 34.81 7.07 24.89
C ILE A 647 35.85 5.95 24.68
N ALA A 648 36.90 6.27 23.94
CA ALA A 648 38.11 5.43 23.86
C ALA A 648 39.25 6.18 24.53
N ILE A 649 40.04 5.47 25.32
CA ILE A 649 41.28 5.99 25.96
C ILE A 649 42.45 5.13 25.51
N VAL A 650 43.22 5.63 24.57
CA VAL A 650 44.35 4.94 23.91
C VAL A 650 45.65 5.40 24.57
N ASP A 651 45.89 4.89 25.79
CA ASP A 651 47.07 5.26 26.58
C ASP A 651 48.17 4.20 26.36
N PRO A 652 49.30 4.57 25.73
CA PRO A 652 50.35 3.60 25.44
C PRO A 652 50.95 2.95 26.68
N GLU A 653 50.78 3.50 27.86
CA GLU A 653 51.22 2.92 29.12
C GLU A 653 50.73 1.47 29.30
N PHE A 654 49.54 1.14 28.76
CA PHE A 654 48.93 -0.18 28.91
C PHE A 654 49.46 -1.21 27.91
N VAL A 655 50.33 -0.82 26.98
CA VAL A 655 50.96 -1.76 26.01
C VAL A 655 52.47 -1.83 26.16
N MET A 656 53.08 -1.11 27.13
CA MET A 656 54.53 -1.13 27.32
C MET A 656 55.04 -2.51 27.71
N SER A 657 54.30 -3.26 28.52
CA SER A 657 54.67 -4.61 28.97
C SER A 657 54.21 -5.74 28.05
N LEU A 658 53.61 -5.40 26.89
CA LEU A 658 53.05 -6.43 26.00
C LEU A 658 54.14 -7.38 25.47
N PRO A 659 54.01 -8.70 25.62
CA PRO A 659 54.99 -9.66 25.09
C PRO A 659 55.15 -9.54 23.58
N GLY A 660 56.39 -9.71 23.09
CA GLY A 660 56.71 -9.59 21.66
C GLY A 660 55.89 -10.50 20.75
N ALA A 661 55.58 -11.72 21.19
CA ALA A 661 54.72 -12.63 20.42
C ALA A 661 53.30 -12.05 20.23
N ILE A 662 52.72 -11.56 21.31
CA ILE A 662 51.35 -10.94 21.23
C ILE A 662 51.41 -9.66 20.39
N ALA A 663 52.50 -8.87 20.53
CA ALA A 663 52.68 -7.67 19.71
C ALA A 663 52.78 -7.99 18.21
N ALA A 664 53.38 -9.13 17.86
CA ALA A 664 53.48 -9.58 16.46
C ALA A 664 52.09 -9.96 15.92
N ASP A 665 51.40 -10.84 16.65
CA ASP A 665 50.04 -11.33 16.23
C ASP A 665 49.07 -10.18 16.08
N THR A 666 48.97 -9.30 17.10
CA THR A 666 48.05 -8.17 17.08
C THR A 666 48.49 -7.11 16.06
N GLY A 667 49.79 -6.94 15.82
CA GLY A 667 50.27 -5.98 14.81
C GLY A 667 49.94 -6.41 13.38
N ILE A 668 49.97 -7.71 13.10
CA ILE A 668 49.49 -8.24 11.79
C ILE A 668 47.99 -8.10 11.67
N ASP A 669 47.27 -8.25 12.78
CA ASP A 669 45.80 -8.00 12.81
C ASP A 669 45.46 -6.55 12.39
N VAL A 670 46.26 -5.57 12.86
CA VAL A 670 46.16 -4.16 12.43
C VAL A 670 46.29 -4.03 10.91
N LEU A 671 47.29 -4.70 10.33
CA LEU A 671 47.52 -4.67 8.88
C LEU A 671 46.32 -5.27 8.13
N THR A 672 45.82 -6.41 8.63
CA THR A 672 44.65 -7.08 8.04
C THR A 672 43.43 -6.14 8.03
N HIS A 673 43.11 -5.55 9.17
CA HIS A 673 41.99 -4.61 9.30
C HIS A 673 42.11 -3.41 8.34
N ALA A 674 43.32 -2.85 8.24
CA ALA A 674 43.57 -1.69 7.36
C ALA A 674 43.40 -2.05 5.89
N VAL A 675 43.90 -3.24 5.46
CA VAL A 675 43.77 -3.71 4.08
C VAL A 675 42.31 -4.04 3.78
N GLU A 676 41.60 -4.75 4.67
CA GLU A 676 40.18 -5.08 4.51
C GLU A 676 39.33 -3.80 4.36
N ALA A 677 39.58 -2.81 5.20
CA ALA A 677 38.85 -1.52 5.12
C ALA A 677 39.09 -0.85 3.75
N TYR A 678 40.33 -0.90 3.26
CA TYR A 678 40.70 -0.25 1.99
C TYR A 678 40.06 -0.90 0.77
N VAL A 679 39.90 -2.24 0.77
CA VAL A 679 39.30 -2.98 -0.36
C VAL A 679 37.79 -3.20 -0.19
N SER A 680 37.21 -2.70 0.89
CA SER A 680 35.77 -2.85 1.17
C SER A 680 34.90 -2.19 0.10
N ILE A 681 33.74 -2.76 -0.19
CA ILE A 681 32.73 -2.13 -1.06
C ILE A 681 32.17 -0.83 -0.48
N LEU A 682 32.39 -0.59 0.82
CA LEU A 682 31.99 0.62 1.53
C LEU A 682 33.15 1.60 1.72
N ALA A 683 34.32 1.31 1.13
CA ALA A 683 35.49 2.19 1.21
C ALA A 683 35.15 3.62 0.72
N SER A 684 35.78 4.59 1.34
CA SER A 684 35.57 6.01 1.04
C SER A 684 36.88 6.78 1.23
N ASP A 685 36.96 7.99 0.69
CA ASP A 685 38.15 8.84 0.88
C ASP A 685 38.50 9.02 2.37
N PHE A 686 37.51 9.01 3.26
CA PHE A 686 37.72 9.11 4.71
C PHE A 686 38.40 7.84 5.27
N THR A 687 37.79 6.68 5.00
CA THR A 687 38.30 5.40 5.51
C THR A 687 39.64 5.04 4.88
N ASP A 688 39.83 5.36 3.59
CA ASP A 688 41.07 5.14 2.86
C ASP A 688 42.24 5.93 3.48
N GLY A 689 41.97 7.16 3.93
CA GLY A 689 42.96 7.99 4.63
C GLY A 689 43.43 7.30 5.90
N TRP A 690 42.51 6.79 6.71
CA TRP A 690 42.84 6.07 7.95
C TRP A 690 43.55 4.76 7.65
N ALA A 691 43.06 3.96 6.71
CA ALA A 691 43.63 2.67 6.33
C ALA A 691 45.09 2.83 5.86
N LYS A 692 45.37 3.78 4.97
CA LYS A 692 46.72 4.08 4.48
C LYS A 692 47.67 4.48 5.61
N GLN A 693 47.19 5.31 6.56
CA GLN A 693 47.99 5.76 7.68
C GLN A 693 48.33 4.57 8.60
N ALA A 694 47.34 3.69 8.87
CA ALA A 694 47.59 2.48 9.69
C ALA A 694 48.64 1.57 9.03
N VAL A 695 48.49 1.31 7.73
CA VAL A 695 49.48 0.49 6.96
C VAL A 695 50.88 1.09 7.09
N LYS A 696 51.02 2.41 6.89
CA LYS A 696 52.29 3.10 7.00
C LYS A 696 52.94 2.88 8.39
N LEU A 697 52.16 3.10 9.45
CA LEU A 697 52.66 2.93 10.82
C LEU A 697 53.08 1.48 11.10
N VAL A 698 52.32 0.49 10.60
CA VAL A 698 52.69 -0.93 10.77
C VAL A 698 54.04 -1.20 10.12
N PHE A 699 54.24 -0.80 8.86
CA PHE A 699 55.51 -1.04 8.16
C PHE A 699 56.70 -0.29 8.77
N GLU A 700 56.48 0.85 9.40
CA GLU A 700 57.54 1.63 10.05
C GLU A 700 57.89 1.09 11.44
N TYR A 701 56.92 0.59 12.21
CA TYR A 701 57.14 0.36 13.64
C TYR A 701 56.88 -1.07 14.16
N LEU A 702 56.26 -1.96 13.41
CA LEU A 702 55.89 -3.29 13.91
C LEU A 702 57.15 -4.08 14.30
N GLU A 703 58.14 -4.14 13.44
CA GLU A 703 59.37 -4.91 13.71
C GLU A 703 60.06 -4.44 14.99
N GLU A 704 60.17 -3.12 15.17
CA GLU A 704 60.79 -2.55 16.37
C GLU A 704 59.94 -2.78 17.62
N SER A 705 58.63 -2.68 17.49
CA SER A 705 57.66 -2.96 18.57
C SER A 705 57.81 -4.41 19.06
N VAL A 706 57.96 -5.37 18.13
CA VAL A 706 58.06 -6.81 18.43
C VAL A 706 59.46 -7.13 19.03
N LYS A 707 60.52 -6.72 18.35
CA LYS A 707 61.89 -7.14 18.69
C LYS A 707 62.50 -6.36 19.86
N LYS A 708 62.20 -5.07 19.98
CA LYS A 708 62.82 -4.19 20.96
C LYS A 708 61.83 -3.63 21.99
N GLY A 709 60.57 -3.56 21.66
CA GLY A 709 59.54 -3.02 22.55
C GLY A 709 59.78 -1.58 22.96
N THR A 710 60.37 -0.72 22.10
CA THR A 710 60.65 0.67 22.47
C THR A 710 59.34 1.44 22.71
N PRO A 711 59.34 2.40 23.65
CA PRO A 711 58.12 3.19 23.95
C PRO A 711 57.49 3.85 22.71
N ILE A 712 58.34 4.37 21.81
CA ILE A 712 57.83 5.01 20.57
C ILE A 712 57.16 3.97 19.67
N ALA A 713 57.79 2.83 19.44
CA ALA A 713 57.23 1.79 18.56
C ALA A 713 55.92 1.22 19.14
N ARG A 714 55.87 1.00 20.48
CA ARG A 714 54.63 0.58 21.17
C ARG A 714 53.51 1.59 21.00
N GLU A 715 53.80 2.87 21.21
CA GLU A 715 52.85 3.96 21.03
C GLU A 715 52.33 4.03 19.58
N LYS A 716 53.25 3.98 18.60
CA LYS A 716 52.87 4.08 17.18
C LYS A 716 52.02 2.88 16.73
N MET A 717 52.34 1.68 17.21
CA MET A 717 51.52 0.51 16.94
C MET A 717 50.16 0.57 17.63
N HIS A 718 50.09 1.15 18.84
CA HIS A 718 48.80 1.35 19.55
C HIS A 718 47.93 2.32 18.79
N ASN A 719 48.47 3.43 18.32
CA ASN A 719 47.78 4.38 17.49
C ASN A 719 47.35 3.76 16.16
N ALA A 720 48.19 2.93 15.52
CA ALA A 720 47.88 2.23 14.27
C ALA A 720 46.67 1.32 14.43
N ALA A 721 46.55 0.60 15.56
CA ALA A 721 45.41 -0.28 15.85
C ALA A 721 44.11 0.50 15.91
N THR A 722 44.10 1.61 16.64
CA THR A 722 42.92 2.48 16.76
C THR A 722 42.53 3.07 15.39
N ILE A 723 43.51 3.56 14.61
CA ILE A 723 43.29 4.14 13.29
C ILE A 723 42.69 3.08 12.32
N ALA A 724 43.23 1.86 12.34
CA ALA A 724 42.71 0.75 11.54
C ALA A 724 41.26 0.40 11.96
N GLY A 725 40.98 0.40 13.26
CA GLY A 725 39.63 0.21 13.81
C GLY A 725 38.67 1.31 13.32
N MET A 726 39.12 2.55 13.25
CA MET A 726 38.31 3.65 12.69
C MET A 726 37.98 3.42 11.22
N ALA A 727 38.95 2.89 10.47
CA ALA A 727 38.69 2.53 9.08
C ALA A 727 37.73 1.35 8.92
N UNK A 728 37.88 0.43 9.83
CA UNK A 728 37.13 -0.76 9.79
C UNK A 728 35.63 -0.60 10.04
N UNK A 729 35.16 0.45 10.36
CA UNK A 729 33.84 0.80 10.62
C UNK A 729 32.91 0.67 9.43
N UNK A 730 33.43 0.61 8.40
CA UNK A 730 32.79 0.41 7.18
C UNK A 730 32.97 -0.97 6.63
N UNK A 731 33.52 -1.68 7.23
CA UNK A 731 33.79 -2.96 6.76
C UNK A 731 32.63 -3.82 7.05
N THR A 732 31.98 -4.26 6.12
CA THR A 732 31.00 -5.35 6.18
C THR A 732 31.57 -6.58 5.49
N HIS A 733 31.46 -7.74 6.09
CA HIS A 733 31.85 -9.03 5.52
C HIS A 733 30.79 -9.64 4.63
#